data_f20e50f327b32f26db419fb38df5616b
#
_entry.id   f20e50f327b32f26db419fb38df5616b
#
_cell.length_a   1.000
_cell.length_b   1.000
_cell.length_c   1.000
_cell.angle_alpha   90.00
_cell.angle_beta   90.00
_cell.angle_gamma   90.00
#
_symmetry.space_group_name_H-M   'P 1'
#
loop_
_entity.id
_entity.type
_entity.pdbx_description
1 polymer ?
#
loop_
_entity_poly.entity_id
_entity_poly.type
_entity_poly.pdbx_seq_one_letter_code
_entity_poly.pdbx_strand_id
1 'polypeptide(L)'
;MPTSIAARANLELIDQNYQRWQEDPASVDPSWSAFFEGFELGNLPQRNGAAATAAPRAGVRESSFQTRIDGLVYAYRTLGHTIARVNPLAEKRPENPSLTLRELGFSEKDLDLRVSSKFFADNEEMTLREMIARLQKIYADSIGAEFMHIQNTRMRNWVLHRLESRPDKHSTPRQVKIALLRALMEAESFEVFLHSRYVGQKRFSIQGAESLMVILDTILHKCPPAGVEEICMGMSHRGRLNVLANFLKKSLRVIFTEFSENYIPELVAGDGDVKYHLGYRTVRKLASGAEVEIRLSANPSHLEAVDPVVEGTARARQRIRGDTEHRRKVLPLLLHGDAAFAGQGIVAETLNMSQLHGYGTGGTVHVVVNNQIGFTTLPEDARSSMYATDIAKMIEVPIFHLNSDDPLACMQVSKLALDFRQEFGRDIVIDMYCYRRYGHNEGDEPAFTQPDLYAKIDRHPSVAQLYKRELLESGALTEDDAASLETEMDLRLEMALDNVKAIEKEKIDKQAKFKESTAVFQPEYKSSPVATAINEKTLKAIVDALTRVPDDFNIQPKIKRIIIEHRRKVFENGGPFEWHYAELLAFGSLLLEGTPVRLSGQDSARGTFSSRHAILYDAKSGAPYVPLMHLGEKQARICIYNSLLSEAAVLGFDYGYSLDYPSMLCLWEAQFGDFANGAQSIIDQFIVSAESKWQRPSGIVLLLPHGYEGQGPEHSSGRLERFLQLCAEDNIQVCNLTTSAQYFHILRRQMKRDFIKPLVIMTPKSLLRAEFASSSAKEFTSGKFEEILGSPEVGPADKMKRVILCSGKVYYDLINYRAEKKIDNAAIIRFEQLYPVHETKLKSMMKGFPKTTQLVWCQEEPQNMGAWTFIEPRLRKLFGREIAYAGRDASASPAVGSLALHKREQAALVADAFKV
;
A
#
# COMPACT_ATOMS: atom_id res chain seq x y z
N MET A 1 -34.21 17.27 21.75
CA MET A 1 -33.00 17.01 20.90
C MET A 1 -33.42 17.11 19.44
N PRO A 2 -32.74 17.81 18.57
CA PRO A 2 -33.14 17.89 17.16
C PRO A 2 -32.87 16.54 16.50
N THR A 3 -33.93 15.92 16.01
CA THR A 3 -33.83 14.72 15.16
C THR A 3 -33.04 15.05 13.90
N SER A 4 -32.01 14.24 13.59
CA SER A 4 -31.19 14.42 12.41
C SER A 4 -32.02 14.33 11.11
N ILE A 5 -31.60 14.98 10.04
CA ILE A 5 -32.23 14.92 8.71
C ILE A 5 -32.38 13.46 8.22
N ALA A 6 -31.42 12.61 8.52
CA ALA A 6 -31.48 11.16 8.20
C ALA A 6 -32.59 10.43 9.00
N ALA A 7 -32.85 10.81 10.24
CA ALA A 7 -33.95 10.25 11.01
C ALA A 7 -35.34 10.71 10.50
N ARG A 8 -35.43 11.92 9.94
CA ARG A 8 -36.67 12.40 9.29
C ARG A 8 -36.95 11.71 7.96
N ALA A 9 -35.94 11.53 7.13
CA ALA A 9 -36.09 10.80 5.86
C ALA A 9 -36.48 9.34 6.07
N ASN A 10 -35.95 8.69 7.12
CA ASN A 10 -36.39 7.34 7.49
C ASN A 10 -37.82 7.29 8.03
N LEU A 11 -38.26 8.31 8.77
CA LEU A 11 -39.63 8.40 9.24
C LEU A 11 -40.62 8.57 8.08
N GLU A 12 -40.34 9.44 7.12
CA GLU A 12 -41.15 9.61 5.90
C GLU A 12 -41.26 8.31 5.09
N LEU A 13 -40.18 7.55 4.97
CA LEU A 13 -40.21 6.26 4.31
C LEU A 13 -41.03 5.21 5.05
N ILE A 14 -40.95 5.21 6.38
CA ILE A 14 -41.77 4.35 7.25
C ILE A 14 -43.23 4.70 7.10
N ASP A 15 -43.59 6.00 7.15
CA ASP A 15 -44.97 6.46 7.00
C ASP A 15 -45.55 6.13 5.62
N GLN A 16 -44.77 6.29 4.53
CA GLN A 16 -45.23 5.93 3.20
C GLN A 16 -45.45 4.41 3.03
N ASN A 17 -44.57 3.60 3.58
CA ASN A 17 -44.72 2.14 3.54
C ASN A 17 -45.87 1.69 4.45
N TYR A 18 -46.12 2.38 5.56
CA TYR A 18 -47.26 2.11 6.46
C TYR A 18 -48.61 2.43 5.79
N GLN A 19 -48.72 3.55 5.08
CA GLN A 19 -49.92 3.89 4.31
C GLN A 19 -50.19 2.86 3.21
N ARG A 20 -49.17 2.48 2.45
CA ARG A 20 -49.30 1.45 1.42
C ARG A 20 -49.72 0.10 1.99
N TRP A 21 -49.16 -0.28 3.13
CA TRP A 21 -49.51 -1.51 3.82
C TRP A 21 -50.96 -1.47 4.35
N GLN A 22 -51.43 -0.32 4.83
CA GLN A 22 -52.82 -0.17 5.25
C GLN A 22 -53.82 -0.31 4.09
N GLU A 23 -53.44 0.14 2.88
CA GLU A 23 -54.26 0.00 1.67
C GLU A 23 -54.24 -1.44 1.12
N ASP A 24 -53.05 -2.04 1.07
CA ASP A 24 -52.84 -3.43 0.66
C ASP A 24 -51.61 -4.03 1.34
N PRO A 25 -51.74 -4.92 2.31
CA PRO A 25 -50.59 -5.57 2.99
C PRO A 25 -49.65 -6.31 2.09
N ALA A 26 -50.05 -6.73 0.89
CA ALA A 26 -49.19 -7.36 -0.08
C ALA A 26 -48.37 -6.34 -0.91
N SER A 27 -48.65 -5.06 -0.81
CA SER A 27 -47.96 -3.99 -1.56
C SER A 27 -46.58 -3.62 -1.01
N VAL A 28 -46.22 -4.12 0.16
CA VAL A 28 -44.91 -3.89 0.81
C VAL A 28 -44.15 -5.22 1.00
N ASP A 29 -42.85 -5.12 1.19
CA ASP A 29 -42.02 -6.30 1.47
C ASP A 29 -42.52 -7.05 2.71
N PRO A 30 -42.48 -8.39 2.73
CA PRO A 30 -42.96 -9.20 3.86
C PRO A 30 -42.37 -8.81 5.23
N SER A 31 -41.15 -8.29 5.26
CA SER A 31 -40.54 -7.79 6.51
C SER A 31 -41.22 -6.51 7.03
N TRP A 32 -41.65 -5.63 6.12
CA TRP A 32 -42.43 -4.43 6.47
C TRP A 32 -43.84 -4.79 6.89
N SER A 33 -44.48 -5.75 6.21
CA SER A 33 -45.82 -6.22 6.60
C SER A 33 -45.79 -6.80 8.00
N ALA A 34 -44.85 -7.67 8.35
CA ALA A 34 -44.69 -8.23 9.68
C ALA A 34 -44.39 -7.14 10.76
N PHE A 35 -43.60 -6.13 10.39
CA PHE A 35 -43.34 -5.00 11.29
C PHE A 35 -44.58 -4.18 11.58
N PHE A 36 -45.39 -3.86 10.56
CA PHE A 36 -46.59 -3.07 10.74
C PHE A 36 -47.74 -3.83 11.43
N GLU A 37 -47.85 -5.15 11.17
CA GLU A 37 -48.76 -6.01 11.96
C GLU A 37 -48.40 -5.98 13.45
N GLY A 38 -47.13 -6.04 13.82
CA GLY A 38 -46.66 -5.93 15.19
C GLY A 38 -46.92 -4.53 15.79
N PHE A 39 -46.77 -3.47 14.98
CA PHE A 39 -47.03 -2.09 15.37
C PHE A 39 -48.53 -1.85 15.66
N GLU A 40 -49.45 -2.34 14.82
CA GLU A 40 -50.88 -2.26 15.04
C GLU A 40 -51.30 -3.06 16.27
N LEU A 41 -50.78 -4.26 16.48
CA LEU A 41 -51.03 -5.04 17.70
C LEU A 41 -50.58 -4.32 18.97
N GLY A 42 -49.51 -3.53 18.92
CA GLY A 42 -49.00 -2.70 20.02
C GLY A 42 -49.85 -1.44 20.29
N ASN A 43 -50.54 -0.94 19.27
CA ASN A 43 -51.37 0.30 19.35
C ASN A 43 -52.84 0.05 19.68
N LEU A 44 -53.27 -1.22 19.82
CA LEU A 44 -54.65 -1.50 20.26
C LEU A 44 -54.87 -0.88 21.65
N PRO A 45 -55.91 -0.03 21.84
CA PRO A 45 -56.17 0.61 23.11
C PRO A 45 -56.46 -0.44 24.18
N GLN A 46 -55.69 -0.38 25.29
CA GLN A 46 -56.00 -1.16 26.48
C GLN A 46 -57.41 -0.76 26.96
N ARG A 47 -58.37 -1.59 26.74
CA ARG A 47 -59.72 -1.43 27.33
C ARG A 47 -59.63 -1.63 28.84
N ASN A 48 -59.59 -0.50 29.56
CA ASN A 48 -59.87 -0.50 30.98
C ASN A 48 -61.36 -0.82 31.18
N GLY A 49 -61.65 -1.98 31.69
CA GLY A 49 -62.99 -2.30 32.12
C GLY A 49 -63.32 -3.77 32.29
N ALA A 50 -63.41 -4.21 33.54
CA ALA A 50 -64.02 -5.41 34.09
C ALA A 50 -63.28 -6.75 33.90
N ALA A 51 -62.94 -7.31 35.04
CA ALA A 51 -62.41 -8.66 35.21
C ALA A 51 -63.25 -9.72 34.51
N ALA A 52 -62.72 -10.25 33.41
CA ALA A 52 -63.10 -11.55 32.94
C ALA A 52 -61.80 -12.39 32.96
N THR A 53 -61.81 -13.36 33.84
CA THR A 53 -60.79 -14.44 33.92
C THR A 53 -60.82 -15.28 32.63
N ALA A 54 -60.06 -14.78 31.62
CA ALA A 54 -59.67 -15.61 30.49
C ALA A 54 -58.17 -15.85 30.66
N ALA A 55 -57.79 -17.09 30.88
CA ALA A 55 -56.38 -17.53 30.88
C ALA A 55 -55.71 -17.05 29.60
N PRO A 56 -54.49 -16.48 29.64
CA PRO A 56 -53.78 -16.09 28.43
C PRO A 56 -53.61 -17.33 27.56
N ARG A 57 -53.95 -17.20 26.27
CA ARG A 57 -53.73 -18.26 25.26
C ARG A 57 -52.23 -18.59 25.30
N ALA A 58 -51.88 -19.83 25.62
CA ALA A 58 -50.52 -20.37 25.73
C ALA A 58 -49.62 -20.01 24.53
N GLY A 59 -50.17 -19.99 23.33
CA GLY A 59 -49.47 -19.71 22.09
C GLY A 59 -48.93 -18.30 21.91
N VAL A 60 -49.53 -17.23 22.54
CA VAL A 60 -49.02 -15.84 22.45
C VAL A 60 -47.85 -15.62 23.42
N ARG A 61 -47.87 -16.26 24.59
CA ARG A 61 -46.75 -16.25 25.54
C ARG A 61 -45.58 -17.04 25.01
N GLU A 62 -45.77 -18.18 24.39
CA GLU A 62 -44.74 -19.00 23.80
C GLU A 62 -44.08 -18.30 22.60
N SER A 63 -44.85 -17.65 21.72
CA SER A 63 -44.31 -16.84 20.61
C SER A 63 -43.43 -15.68 21.10
N SER A 64 -43.85 -14.94 22.15
CA SER A 64 -43.06 -13.84 22.70
C SER A 64 -41.80 -14.31 23.44
N PHE A 65 -41.81 -15.52 24.03
CA PHE A 65 -40.63 -16.11 24.69
C PHE A 65 -39.62 -16.60 23.68
N GLN A 66 -40.08 -17.30 22.62
CA GLN A 66 -39.24 -17.74 21.54
C GLN A 66 -38.53 -16.56 20.83
N THR A 67 -39.24 -15.47 20.59
CA THR A 67 -38.64 -14.25 20.01
C THR A 67 -37.51 -13.70 20.90
N ARG A 68 -37.64 -13.76 22.24
CA ARG A 68 -36.59 -13.37 23.15
C ARG A 68 -35.37 -14.31 23.10
N ILE A 69 -35.59 -15.63 22.94
CA ILE A 69 -34.49 -16.60 22.76
C ILE A 69 -33.74 -16.33 21.45
N ASP A 70 -34.43 -16.14 20.37
CA ASP A 70 -33.79 -15.81 19.08
C ASP A 70 -33.08 -14.44 19.14
N GLY A 71 -33.66 -13.47 19.85
CA GLY A 71 -33.05 -12.19 20.15
C GLY A 71 -31.76 -12.28 20.99
N LEU A 72 -31.72 -13.18 21.97
CA LEU A 72 -30.53 -13.48 22.76
C LEU A 72 -29.38 -13.97 21.88
N VAL A 73 -29.66 -14.97 21.01
CA VAL A 73 -28.65 -15.49 20.08
C VAL A 73 -28.11 -14.37 19.18
N TYR A 74 -29.02 -13.54 18.62
CA TYR A 74 -28.64 -12.40 17.80
C TYR A 74 -27.81 -11.37 18.56
N ALA A 75 -28.18 -11.06 19.81
CA ALA A 75 -27.47 -10.10 20.66
C ALA A 75 -26.02 -10.57 20.92
N TYR A 76 -25.79 -11.85 21.24
CA TYR A 76 -24.43 -12.36 21.41
C TYR A 76 -23.61 -12.36 20.12
N ARG A 77 -24.21 -12.67 18.96
CA ARG A 77 -23.55 -12.57 17.65
C ARG A 77 -23.14 -11.15 17.30
N THR A 78 -23.91 -10.17 17.73
CA THR A 78 -23.69 -8.75 17.42
C THR A 78 -22.83 -8.05 18.46
N LEU A 79 -23.02 -8.32 19.74
CA LEU A 79 -22.41 -7.59 20.84
C LEU A 79 -21.51 -8.45 21.75
N GLY A 80 -21.44 -9.77 21.54
CA GLY A 80 -20.63 -10.66 22.38
C GLY A 80 -19.16 -10.26 22.50
N HIS A 81 -18.60 -9.70 21.41
CA HIS A 81 -17.23 -9.19 21.40
C HIS A 81 -17.00 -8.09 22.44
N THR A 82 -18.01 -7.29 22.78
CA THR A 82 -17.91 -6.18 23.75
C THR A 82 -17.71 -6.63 25.20
N ILE A 83 -18.05 -7.88 25.49
CA ILE A 83 -17.82 -8.51 26.80
C ILE A 83 -16.79 -9.64 26.76
N ALA A 84 -16.06 -9.79 25.67
CA ALA A 84 -15.04 -10.81 25.53
C ALA A 84 -13.81 -10.50 26.40
N ARG A 85 -13.17 -11.55 26.92
CA ARG A 85 -11.98 -11.46 27.78
C ARG A 85 -10.72 -11.35 26.94
N VAL A 86 -10.66 -10.35 26.07
CA VAL A 86 -9.56 -10.19 25.11
C VAL A 86 -8.35 -9.46 25.69
N ASN A 87 -8.54 -8.59 26.69
CA ASN A 87 -7.44 -7.85 27.29
C ASN A 87 -6.76 -8.68 28.40
N PRO A 88 -5.47 -9.09 28.23
CA PRO A 88 -4.74 -9.89 29.21
C PRO A 88 -4.52 -9.18 30.56
N LEU A 89 -4.53 -7.84 30.59
CA LEU A 89 -4.31 -7.03 31.78
C LEU A 89 -5.61 -6.66 32.51
N ALA A 90 -6.77 -7.04 31.98
CA ALA A 90 -8.04 -6.71 32.60
C ALA A 90 -8.34 -7.60 33.81
N GLU A 91 -8.52 -6.99 34.97
CA GLU A 91 -8.88 -7.68 36.22
C GLU A 91 -10.33 -8.19 36.20
N LYS A 92 -11.21 -7.50 35.49
CA LYS A 92 -12.62 -7.82 35.40
C LYS A 92 -13.03 -7.99 33.94
N ARG A 93 -14.04 -8.84 33.74
CA ARG A 93 -14.69 -8.97 32.45
C ARG A 93 -15.37 -7.67 32.08
N PRO A 94 -15.26 -7.16 30.83
CA PRO A 94 -16.04 -6.03 30.38
C PRO A 94 -17.55 -6.34 30.50
N GLU A 95 -18.35 -5.31 30.78
CA GLU A 95 -19.79 -5.43 30.87
C GLU A 95 -20.46 -4.63 29.74
N ASN A 96 -21.54 -5.17 29.20
CA ASN A 96 -22.42 -4.46 28.29
C ASN A 96 -23.85 -4.56 28.80
N PRO A 97 -24.50 -3.44 29.16
CA PRO A 97 -25.88 -3.43 29.69
C PRO A 97 -26.85 -4.19 28.79
N SER A 98 -26.70 -4.11 27.46
CA SER A 98 -27.58 -4.75 26.47
C SER A 98 -27.51 -6.29 26.48
N LEU A 99 -26.53 -6.87 27.13
CA LEU A 99 -26.34 -8.33 27.26
C LEU A 99 -26.72 -8.84 28.67
N THR A 100 -27.31 -8.01 29.53
CA THR A 100 -27.82 -8.45 30.82
C THR A 100 -29.15 -9.19 30.66
N LEU A 101 -29.40 -10.16 31.55
CA LEU A 101 -30.65 -10.93 31.54
C LEU A 101 -31.86 -10.02 31.47
N ARG A 102 -31.86 -8.93 32.26
CA ARG A 102 -32.96 -7.97 32.33
C ARG A 102 -33.26 -7.30 31.01
N GLU A 103 -32.23 -6.75 30.34
CA GLU A 103 -32.39 -6.07 29.04
C GLU A 103 -32.82 -7.03 27.93
N LEU A 104 -32.36 -8.29 28.01
CA LEU A 104 -32.81 -9.36 27.13
C LEU A 104 -34.20 -9.92 27.48
N GLY A 105 -34.83 -9.39 28.52
CA GLY A 105 -36.21 -9.74 28.92
C GLY A 105 -36.30 -11.04 29.72
N PHE A 106 -35.18 -11.52 30.34
CA PHE A 106 -35.13 -12.71 31.16
C PHE A 106 -34.96 -12.39 32.66
N SER A 107 -35.32 -13.35 33.51
CA SER A 107 -35.09 -13.33 34.93
C SER A 107 -34.31 -14.59 35.37
N GLU A 108 -33.76 -14.60 36.58
CA GLU A 108 -33.10 -15.77 37.18
C GLU A 108 -33.95 -17.04 37.16
N LYS A 109 -35.29 -16.89 37.26
CA LYS A 109 -36.24 -18.00 37.23
C LYS A 109 -36.37 -18.64 35.84
N ASP A 110 -36.00 -17.94 34.78
CA ASP A 110 -36.09 -18.44 33.42
C ASP A 110 -34.87 -19.31 33.05
N LEU A 111 -33.76 -19.22 33.78
CA LEU A 111 -32.48 -19.87 33.47
C LEU A 111 -32.55 -21.38 33.37
N ASP A 112 -33.44 -22.03 34.12
CA ASP A 112 -33.57 -23.48 34.15
C ASP A 112 -34.70 -24.00 33.21
N LEU A 113 -35.35 -23.08 32.45
CA LEU A 113 -36.32 -23.45 31.41
C LEU A 113 -35.62 -24.08 30.22
N ARG A 114 -36.20 -25.13 29.68
CA ARG A 114 -35.73 -25.75 28.42
C ARG A 114 -36.12 -24.89 27.24
N VAL A 115 -35.17 -24.60 26.40
CA VAL A 115 -35.29 -23.71 25.24
C VAL A 115 -34.52 -24.28 24.06
N SER A 116 -34.91 -23.88 22.88
CA SER A 116 -34.15 -24.13 21.64
C SER A 116 -34.27 -22.95 20.70
N SER A 117 -33.36 -22.83 19.74
CA SER A 117 -33.42 -21.85 18.69
C SER A 117 -33.04 -22.49 17.36
N LYS A 118 -33.91 -22.35 16.36
CA LYS A 118 -33.60 -22.77 14.98
C LYS A 118 -32.39 -22.08 14.35
N PHE A 119 -31.89 -21.04 15.00
CA PHE A 119 -30.74 -20.27 14.56
C PHE A 119 -29.45 -20.67 15.30
N PHE A 120 -29.49 -21.56 16.30
CA PHE A 120 -28.35 -21.92 17.11
C PHE A 120 -28.33 -23.40 17.51
N ALA A 121 -27.13 -24.02 17.50
CA ALA A 121 -26.89 -25.39 17.94
C ALA A 121 -27.86 -26.41 17.28
N ASP A 122 -28.14 -26.25 15.97
CA ASP A 122 -29.05 -27.14 15.18
C ASP A 122 -30.41 -27.36 15.85
N ASN A 123 -30.91 -26.34 16.54
CA ASN A 123 -32.15 -26.39 17.31
C ASN A 123 -32.15 -27.41 18.48
N GLU A 124 -30.97 -27.72 19.02
CA GLU A 124 -30.82 -28.59 20.20
C GLU A 124 -31.57 -28.00 21.39
N GLU A 125 -32.33 -28.83 22.10
CA GLU A 125 -33.02 -28.42 23.30
C GLU A 125 -32.11 -28.47 24.52
N MET A 126 -31.92 -27.32 25.19
CA MET A 126 -31.07 -27.15 26.35
C MET A 126 -31.69 -26.19 27.35
N THR A 127 -31.15 -26.03 28.55
CA THR A 127 -31.59 -24.97 29.47
C THR A 127 -31.11 -23.59 28.95
N LEU A 128 -31.83 -22.52 29.29
CA LEU A 128 -31.42 -21.16 28.95
C LEU A 128 -30.03 -20.85 29.53
N ARG A 129 -29.71 -21.36 30.71
CA ARG A 129 -28.38 -21.28 31.35
C ARG A 129 -27.29 -21.89 30.48
N GLU A 130 -27.50 -23.09 29.96
CA GLU A 130 -26.58 -23.78 29.05
C GLU A 130 -26.43 -23.03 27.74
N MET A 131 -27.51 -22.50 27.19
CA MET A 131 -27.47 -21.69 25.96
C MET A 131 -26.63 -20.45 26.15
N ILE A 132 -26.83 -19.69 27.22
CA ILE A 132 -26.03 -18.52 27.56
C ILE A 132 -24.55 -18.89 27.75
N ALA A 133 -24.26 -19.97 28.44
CA ALA A 133 -22.89 -20.43 28.67
C ALA A 133 -22.22 -20.81 27.34
N ARG A 134 -22.91 -21.50 26.42
CA ARG A 134 -22.38 -21.81 25.08
C ARG A 134 -22.15 -20.54 24.25
N LEU A 135 -23.10 -19.60 24.24
CA LEU A 135 -22.95 -18.32 23.56
C LEU A 135 -21.77 -17.50 24.11
N GLN A 136 -21.62 -17.47 25.44
CA GLN A 136 -20.47 -16.81 26.08
C GLN A 136 -19.14 -17.47 25.71
N LYS A 137 -19.09 -18.81 25.67
CA LYS A 137 -17.90 -19.56 25.26
C LYS A 137 -17.50 -19.27 23.80
N ILE A 138 -18.47 -19.08 22.92
CA ILE A 138 -18.23 -18.83 21.49
C ILE A 138 -17.84 -17.38 21.23
N TYR A 139 -18.60 -16.42 21.76
CA TYR A 139 -18.56 -15.02 21.36
C TYR A 139 -17.94 -14.08 22.39
N ALA A 140 -17.67 -14.53 23.61
CA ALA A 140 -17.30 -13.68 24.71
C ALA A 140 -16.24 -14.27 25.65
N ASP A 141 -15.50 -15.28 25.23
CA ASP A 141 -14.34 -15.81 25.98
C ASP A 141 -13.06 -15.08 25.54
N SER A 142 -11.99 -15.78 25.23
CA SER A 142 -10.72 -15.22 24.74
C SER A 142 -10.76 -14.78 23.26
N ILE A 143 -11.90 -14.93 22.60
CA ILE A 143 -12.17 -14.48 21.23
C ILE A 143 -13.41 -13.60 21.22
N GLY A 144 -13.30 -12.38 20.71
CA GLY A 144 -14.38 -11.52 20.27
C GLY A 144 -14.45 -11.52 18.74
N ALA A 145 -15.64 -11.58 18.17
CA ALA A 145 -15.80 -11.63 16.72
C ALA A 145 -16.77 -10.56 16.24
N GLU A 146 -16.34 -9.76 15.27
CA GLU A 146 -17.18 -8.80 14.57
C GLU A 146 -17.35 -9.23 13.11
N PHE A 147 -18.56 -9.61 12.72
CA PHE A 147 -18.88 -10.06 11.37
C PHE A 147 -20.33 -9.76 10.95
N MET A 148 -21.16 -9.31 11.91
CA MET A 148 -22.58 -9.01 11.63
C MET A 148 -22.77 -7.78 10.75
N HIS A 149 -21.76 -6.92 10.60
CA HIS A 149 -21.74 -5.78 9.70
C HIS A 149 -21.54 -6.17 8.22
N ILE A 150 -21.15 -7.42 7.93
CA ILE A 150 -20.92 -7.91 6.57
C ILE A 150 -22.26 -8.09 5.86
N GLN A 151 -22.50 -7.34 4.78
CA GLN A 151 -23.75 -7.39 4.01
C GLN A 151 -23.89 -8.70 3.21
N ASN A 152 -22.78 -9.25 2.72
CA ASN A 152 -22.79 -10.49 1.98
C ASN A 152 -23.18 -11.67 2.87
N THR A 153 -24.40 -12.18 2.69
CA THR A 153 -24.98 -13.25 3.51
C THR A 153 -24.14 -14.54 3.46
N ARG A 154 -23.56 -14.89 2.30
CA ARG A 154 -22.72 -16.10 2.17
C ARG A 154 -21.46 -15.97 3.06
N MET A 155 -20.80 -14.84 3.03
CA MET A 155 -19.60 -14.58 3.85
C MET A 155 -19.96 -14.58 5.34
N ARG A 156 -20.99 -13.84 5.72
CA ARG A 156 -21.49 -13.77 7.10
C ARG A 156 -21.85 -15.12 7.66
N ASN A 157 -22.62 -15.91 6.93
CA ASN A 157 -23.04 -17.24 7.37
C ASN A 157 -21.87 -18.24 7.42
N TRP A 158 -20.87 -18.11 6.54
CA TRP A 158 -19.68 -18.94 6.58
C TRP A 158 -18.88 -18.67 7.87
N VAL A 159 -18.69 -17.41 8.24
CA VAL A 159 -18.01 -17.02 9.50
C VAL A 159 -18.80 -17.54 10.70
N LEU A 160 -20.12 -17.31 10.70
CA LEU A 160 -21.03 -17.78 11.72
C LEU A 160 -20.89 -19.29 11.96
N HIS A 161 -21.02 -20.08 10.89
CA HIS A 161 -20.91 -21.52 10.97
C HIS A 161 -19.56 -21.98 11.51
N ARG A 162 -18.46 -21.38 11.03
CA ARG A 162 -17.09 -21.73 11.47
C ARG A 162 -16.84 -21.38 12.94
N LEU A 163 -17.44 -20.31 13.46
CA LEU A 163 -17.36 -19.95 14.87
C LEU A 163 -18.17 -20.91 15.75
N GLU A 164 -19.40 -21.20 15.38
CA GLU A 164 -20.32 -22.02 16.18
C GLU A 164 -19.97 -23.51 16.15
N SER A 165 -19.36 -24.01 15.06
CA SER A 165 -18.87 -25.38 14.91
C SER A 165 -17.41 -25.57 15.32
N ARG A 166 -16.77 -24.55 15.88
CA ARG A 166 -15.35 -24.58 16.24
C ARG A 166 -15.08 -25.68 17.29
N PRO A 167 -14.06 -26.55 17.06
CA PRO A 167 -13.67 -27.54 18.05
C PRO A 167 -13.27 -26.91 19.37
N ASP A 168 -13.51 -27.59 20.47
CA ASP A 168 -13.01 -27.16 21.76
C ASP A 168 -11.48 -27.06 21.72
N LYS A 169 -10.93 -25.89 22.10
CA LYS A 169 -9.49 -25.65 22.08
C LYS A 169 -8.70 -26.66 22.92
N HIS A 170 -9.31 -27.18 24.01
CA HIS A 170 -8.67 -28.16 24.88
C HIS A 170 -8.55 -29.55 24.25
N SER A 171 -9.30 -29.85 23.18
CA SER A 171 -9.16 -31.08 22.38
C SER A 171 -7.94 -31.09 21.46
N THR A 172 -7.16 -29.99 21.43
CA THR A 172 -5.94 -29.88 20.62
C THR A 172 -4.93 -30.96 20.98
N PRO A 173 -4.35 -31.70 20.01
CA PRO A 173 -3.40 -32.78 20.26
C PRO A 173 -2.17 -32.30 21.08
N ARG A 174 -1.67 -33.17 21.97
CA ARG A 174 -0.49 -32.90 22.86
C ARG A 174 0.70 -32.34 22.06
N GLN A 175 1.03 -32.95 20.90
CA GLN A 175 2.18 -32.53 20.12
C GLN A 175 2.03 -31.10 19.59
N VAL A 176 0.82 -30.70 19.21
CA VAL A 176 0.54 -29.32 18.76
C VAL A 176 0.68 -28.34 19.94
N LYS A 177 0.14 -28.70 21.11
CA LYS A 177 0.28 -27.90 22.33
C LYS A 177 1.75 -27.64 22.69
N ILE A 178 2.60 -28.69 22.65
CA ILE A 178 4.04 -28.57 22.89
C ILE A 178 4.72 -27.69 21.81
N ALA A 179 4.33 -27.81 20.54
CA ALA A 179 4.88 -26.98 19.48
C ALA A 179 4.55 -25.49 19.69
N LEU A 180 3.33 -25.16 20.14
CA LEU A 180 2.97 -23.79 20.50
C LEU A 180 3.80 -23.26 21.67
N LEU A 181 3.98 -24.08 22.72
CA LEU A 181 4.85 -23.72 23.85
C LEU A 181 6.28 -23.44 23.38
N ARG A 182 6.85 -24.32 22.55
CA ARG A 182 8.18 -24.12 21.97
C ARG A 182 8.30 -22.78 21.24
N ALA A 183 7.32 -22.41 20.43
CA ALA A 183 7.33 -21.13 19.69
C ALA A 183 7.32 -19.92 20.65
N LEU A 184 6.54 -20.00 21.74
CA LEU A 184 6.49 -18.96 22.77
C LEU A 184 7.82 -18.85 23.53
N MET A 185 8.40 -19.98 23.93
CA MET A 185 9.67 -20.04 24.64
C MET A 185 10.84 -19.57 23.76
N GLU A 186 10.88 -19.95 22.46
CA GLU A 186 11.89 -19.44 21.51
C GLU A 186 11.83 -17.92 21.40
N ALA A 187 10.60 -17.35 21.37
CA ALA A 187 10.41 -15.92 21.31
C ALA A 187 10.87 -15.21 22.58
N GLU A 188 10.45 -15.70 23.75
CA GLU A 188 10.80 -15.11 25.06
C GLU A 188 12.29 -15.21 25.33
N SER A 189 12.89 -16.41 25.20
CA SER A 189 14.32 -16.65 25.46
C SER A 189 15.21 -15.75 24.59
N PHE A 190 14.86 -15.56 23.32
CA PHE A 190 15.59 -14.67 22.43
C PHE A 190 15.56 -13.20 22.92
N GLU A 191 14.41 -12.70 23.35
CA GLU A 191 14.27 -11.34 23.88
C GLU A 191 15.02 -11.16 25.21
N VAL A 192 14.90 -12.11 26.12
CA VAL A 192 15.60 -12.11 27.43
C VAL A 192 17.12 -12.16 27.19
N PHE A 193 17.58 -12.99 26.29
CA PHE A 193 18.99 -13.07 25.89
C PHE A 193 19.52 -11.75 25.37
N LEU A 194 18.80 -11.13 24.43
CA LEU A 194 19.19 -9.82 23.91
C LEU A 194 19.17 -8.74 24.99
N HIS A 195 18.21 -8.77 25.88
CA HIS A 195 18.10 -7.83 27.00
C HIS A 195 19.33 -7.91 27.93
N SER A 196 19.78 -9.12 28.24
CA SER A 196 20.90 -9.35 29.16
C SER A 196 22.28 -9.14 28.51
N ARG A 197 22.41 -9.44 27.20
CA ARG A 197 23.72 -9.42 26.53
C ARG A 197 24.02 -8.11 25.79
N TYR A 198 22.97 -7.37 25.35
CA TYR A 198 23.08 -6.14 24.56
C TYR A 198 22.32 -4.99 25.21
N VAL A 199 22.71 -4.67 26.44
CA VAL A 199 22.09 -3.65 27.29
C VAL A 199 22.06 -2.29 26.57
N GLY A 200 20.90 -1.64 26.56
CA GLY A 200 20.72 -0.28 25.98
C GLY A 200 20.67 -0.21 24.46
N GLN A 201 20.96 -1.30 23.76
CA GLN A 201 20.83 -1.29 22.29
C GLN A 201 19.37 -1.43 21.85
N LYS A 202 18.94 -0.55 20.93
CA LYS A 202 17.57 -0.56 20.40
C LYS A 202 17.26 -1.86 19.66
N ARG A 203 16.18 -2.52 20.03
CA ARG A 203 15.67 -3.74 19.42
C ARG A 203 14.15 -3.79 19.25
N PHE A 204 13.41 -2.91 19.94
CA PHE A 204 11.93 -2.87 19.96
C PHE A 204 11.33 -4.24 20.30
N SER A 205 11.52 -4.66 21.54
CA SER A 205 11.11 -5.97 22.04
C SER A 205 9.64 -6.29 21.79
N ILE A 206 9.36 -7.57 21.49
CA ILE A 206 8.00 -8.10 21.36
C ILE A 206 7.43 -8.61 22.67
N GLN A 207 8.19 -8.60 23.76
CA GLN A 207 7.73 -9.18 25.03
C GLN A 207 6.39 -8.61 25.48
N GLY A 208 5.48 -9.52 25.82
CA GLY A 208 4.06 -9.29 26.07
C GLY A 208 3.16 -9.53 24.84
N ALA A 209 3.75 -9.88 23.70
CA ALA A 209 3.05 -10.18 22.45
C ALA A 209 3.63 -11.42 21.72
N GLU A 210 4.25 -12.35 22.46
CA GLU A 210 4.94 -13.53 21.91
C GLU A 210 4.00 -14.45 21.13
N SER A 211 2.69 -14.42 21.41
CA SER A 211 1.66 -15.16 20.65
C SER A 211 1.57 -14.75 19.18
N LEU A 212 2.19 -13.63 18.77
CA LEU A 212 2.41 -13.33 17.36
C LEU A 212 3.16 -14.46 16.67
N MET A 213 4.15 -15.09 17.32
CA MET A 213 4.90 -16.21 16.76
C MET A 213 3.99 -17.42 16.53
N VAL A 214 3.01 -17.65 17.40
CA VAL A 214 2.00 -18.71 17.25
C VAL A 214 1.11 -18.44 16.03
N ILE A 215 0.66 -17.19 15.84
CA ILE A 215 -0.14 -16.76 14.68
C ILE A 215 0.63 -17.01 13.39
N LEU A 216 1.86 -16.51 13.31
CA LEU A 216 2.71 -16.62 12.12
C LEU A 216 3.03 -18.08 11.77
N ASP A 217 3.42 -18.88 12.75
CA ASP A 217 3.76 -20.29 12.55
C ASP A 217 2.53 -21.11 12.14
N THR A 218 1.36 -20.81 12.72
CA THR A 218 0.09 -21.43 12.32
C THR A 218 -0.27 -21.12 10.88
N ILE A 219 -0.17 -19.86 10.45
CA ILE A 219 -0.39 -19.44 9.06
C ILE A 219 0.58 -20.17 8.13
N LEU A 220 1.87 -20.20 8.47
CA LEU A 220 2.91 -20.87 7.68
C LEU A 220 2.60 -22.36 7.46
N HIS A 221 2.27 -23.08 8.53
CA HIS A 221 1.93 -24.51 8.43
C HIS A 221 0.63 -24.78 7.67
N LYS A 222 -0.29 -23.83 7.67
CA LYS A 222 -1.54 -23.88 6.93
C LYS A 222 -1.38 -23.52 5.45
N CYS A 223 -0.31 -22.81 5.05
CA CYS A 223 -0.10 -22.37 3.66
C CYS A 223 -0.11 -23.50 2.63
N PRO A 224 0.70 -24.58 2.75
CA PRO A 224 0.73 -25.62 1.72
C PRO A 224 -0.62 -26.31 1.49
N PRO A 225 -1.36 -26.80 2.52
CA PRO A 225 -2.67 -27.40 2.28
C PRO A 225 -3.71 -26.41 1.76
N ALA A 226 -3.50 -25.11 1.94
CA ALA A 226 -4.34 -24.04 1.39
C ALA A 226 -3.91 -23.62 -0.03
N GLY A 227 -2.84 -24.19 -0.60
CA GLY A 227 -2.33 -23.86 -1.92
C GLY A 227 -1.49 -22.58 -1.97
N VAL A 228 -1.04 -22.06 -0.83
CA VAL A 228 -0.15 -20.89 -0.75
C VAL A 228 1.30 -21.35 -0.87
N GLU A 229 2.02 -20.80 -1.84
CA GLU A 229 3.42 -21.10 -2.14
C GLU A 229 4.36 -20.01 -1.62
N GLU A 230 3.86 -18.78 -1.44
CA GLU A 230 4.67 -17.61 -1.08
C GLU A 230 3.90 -16.67 -0.15
N ILE A 231 4.62 -16.10 0.85
CA ILE A 231 4.13 -15.05 1.72
C ILE A 231 4.91 -13.76 1.44
N CYS A 232 4.23 -12.67 1.08
CA CYS A 232 4.78 -11.33 1.04
C CYS A 232 4.39 -10.60 2.31
N MET A 233 5.37 -10.18 3.11
CA MET A 233 5.15 -9.71 4.46
C MET A 233 5.63 -8.28 4.66
N GLY A 234 4.82 -7.46 5.34
CA GLY A 234 5.18 -6.15 5.87
C GLY A 234 4.97 -6.09 7.37
N MET A 235 5.80 -5.33 8.06
CA MET A 235 5.63 -5.15 9.50
C MET A 235 6.33 -3.89 10.01
N SER A 236 5.85 -3.39 11.14
CA SER A 236 6.54 -2.36 11.90
C SER A 236 7.87 -2.88 12.51
N HIS A 237 8.61 -2.00 13.20
CA HIS A 237 9.87 -2.37 13.85
C HIS A 237 9.71 -3.29 15.08
N ARG A 238 8.57 -3.21 15.82
CA ARG A 238 8.35 -4.01 17.03
C ARG A 238 8.27 -5.50 16.74
N GLY A 239 9.12 -6.28 17.43
CA GLY A 239 9.22 -7.72 17.23
C GLY A 239 9.93 -8.15 15.94
N ARG A 240 10.44 -7.22 15.12
CA ARG A 240 11.05 -7.56 13.82
C ARG A 240 12.26 -8.48 13.97
N LEU A 241 13.12 -8.25 14.98
CA LEU A 241 14.27 -9.12 15.21
C LEU A 241 13.85 -10.53 15.60
N ASN A 242 12.78 -10.66 16.40
CA ASN A 242 12.21 -11.95 16.77
C ASN A 242 11.62 -12.68 15.56
N VAL A 243 10.87 -11.97 14.71
CA VAL A 243 10.36 -12.49 13.41
C VAL A 243 11.52 -12.95 12.52
N LEU A 244 12.58 -12.16 12.40
CA LEU A 244 13.78 -12.53 11.63
C LEU A 244 14.43 -13.81 12.18
N ALA A 245 14.62 -13.89 13.51
CA ALA A 245 15.28 -15.03 14.17
C ALA A 245 14.42 -16.30 14.18
N ASN A 246 13.20 -16.19 14.67
CA ASN A 246 12.37 -17.34 15.03
C ASN A 246 11.35 -17.73 13.95
N PHE A 247 10.81 -16.80 13.18
CA PHE A 247 9.90 -17.11 12.09
C PHE A 247 10.63 -17.29 10.76
N LEU A 248 11.49 -16.35 10.37
CA LEU A 248 12.22 -16.40 9.10
C LEU A 248 13.49 -17.24 9.19
N LYS A 249 13.91 -17.63 10.39
CA LYS A 249 15.13 -18.43 10.69
C LYS A 249 16.39 -17.80 10.12
N LYS A 250 16.49 -16.45 10.11
CA LYS A 250 17.74 -15.74 9.88
C LYS A 250 18.80 -16.21 10.87
N SER A 251 20.01 -16.43 10.42
CA SER A 251 21.09 -16.94 11.29
C SER A 251 21.29 -16.05 12.52
N LEU A 252 21.20 -16.60 13.71
CA LEU A 252 21.47 -15.90 14.97
C LEU A 252 22.86 -15.26 14.99
N ARG A 253 23.85 -15.96 14.41
CA ARG A 253 25.20 -15.43 14.23
C ARG A 253 25.19 -14.10 13.48
N VAL A 254 24.43 -14.01 12.39
CA VAL A 254 24.30 -12.77 11.60
C VAL A 254 23.64 -11.68 12.43
N ILE A 255 22.51 -12.00 13.09
CA ILE A 255 21.79 -11.06 13.93
C ILE A 255 22.70 -10.53 15.06
N PHE A 256 23.44 -11.40 15.73
CA PHE A 256 24.33 -10.97 16.82
C PHE A 256 25.53 -10.16 16.35
N THR A 257 26.04 -10.46 15.14
CA THR A 257 27.07 -9.61 14.49
C THR A 257 26.55 -8.19 14.21
N GLU A 258 25.27 -8.04 13.83
CA GLU A 258 24.64 -6.73 13.61
C GLU A 258 24.47 -5.91 14.92
N PHE A 259 24.66 -6.53 16.07
CA PHE A 259 24.70 -5.88 17.40
C PHE A 259 26.12 -5.46 17.84
N SER A 260 27.17 -5.93 17.16
CA SER A 260 28.54 -5.55 17.46
C SER A 260 28.78 -4.07 17.14
N GLU A 261 29.38 -3.32 18.04
CA GLU A 261 29.69 -1.90 17.86
C GLU A 261 30.69 -1.66 16.70
N ASN A 262 31.49 -2.66 16.38
CA ASN A 262 32.48 -2.61 15.31
C ASN A 262 31.97 -3.18 13.98
N TYR A 263 30.67 -3.46 13.88
CA TYR A 263 30.09 -3.98 12.66
C TYR A 263 30.01 -2.88 11.60
N ILE A 264 30.97 -2.94 10.69
CA ILE A 264 30.94 -2.18 9.43
C ILE A 264 30.44 -3.17 8.36
N PRO A 265 29.31 -2.91 7.72
CA PRO A 265 28.86 -3.74 6.62
C PRO A 265 29.84 -3.59 5.44
N GLU A 266 30.98 -4.29 5.42
CA GLU A 266 31.95 -4.26 4.31
C GLU A 266 31.34 -4.69 2.96
N LEU A 267 30.08 -5.11 2.95
CA LEU A 267 29.40 -5.75 1.84
C LEU A 267 28.20 -4.96 1.31
N VAL A 268 27.90 -3.79 1.89
CA VAL A 268 26.79 -2.95 1.46
C VAL A 268 27.34 -1.86 0.55
N ALA A 269 27.03 -1.96 -0.74
CA ALA A 269 27.16 -0.79 -1.62
C ALA A 269 26.04 0.19 -1.20
N GLY A 270 26.41 1.35 -0.65
CA GLY A 270 25.48 2.34 -0.12
C GLY A 270 25.61 2.54 1.39
N ASP A 271 24.70 3.35 1.96
CA ASP A 271 24.74 3.75 3.37
C ASP A 271 24.23 2.67 4.34
N GLY A 272 23.39 1.73 3.85
CA GLY A 272 22.71 0.74 4.68
C GLY A 272 21.59 1.32 5.53
N ASP A 273 21.03 0.50 6.42
CA ASP A 273 19.97 0.89 7.36
C ASP A 273 20.12 0.14 8.69
N VAL A 274 19.40 0.59 9.70
CA VAL A 274 19.38 -0.05 11.02
C VAL A 274 18.77 -1.45 10.96
N LYS A 275 19.26 -2.37 11.79
CA LYS A 275 18.90 -3.79 11.77
C LYS A 275 17.40 -4.09 11.84
N TYR A 276 16.62 -3.26 12.48
CA TYR A 276 15.17 -3.41 12.63
C TYR A 276 14.34 -2.79 11.48
N HIS A 277 14.99 -2.34 10.39
CA HIS A 277 14.35 -1.94 9.13
C HIS A 277 14.62 -2.92 7.98
N LEU A 278 15.60 -3.81 8.15
CA LEU A 278 16.04 -4.67 7.06
C LEU A 278 14.98 -5.68 6.64
N GLY A 279 14.88 -5.89 5.34
CA GLY A 279 14.10 -6.98 4.75
C GLY A 279 14.85 -8.30 4.78
N TYR A 280 14.13 -9.40 4.50
CA TYR A 280 14.71 -10.73 4.44
C TYR A 280 13.91 -11.64 3.52
N ARG A 281 14.59 -12.54 2.82
CA ARG A 281 13.96 -13.57 1.99
C ARG A 281 14.47 -14.94 2.41
N THR A 282 13.57 -15.88 2.57
CA THR A 282 13.90 -17.27 2.92
C THR A 282 12.91 -18.24 2.29
N VAL A 283 13.31 -19.50 2.21
CA VAL A 283 12.41 -20.62 1.90
C VAL A 283 12.32 -21.48 3.15
N ARG A 284 11.13 -21.58 3.72
CA ARG A 284 10.86 -22.41 4.89
C ARG A 284 10.44 -23.80 4.44
N LYS A 285 11.25 -24.78 4.81
CA LYS A 285 10.95 -26.20 4.63
C LYS A 285 10.24 -26.74 5.84
N LEU A 286 9.02 -27.22 5.68
CA LEU A 286 8.20 -27.78 6.75
C LEU A 286 8.47 -29.24 6.97
N ALA A 287 8.06 -29.78 8.12
CA ALA A 287 8.19 -31.20 8.45
C ALA A 287 7.46 -32.12 7.46
N SER A 288 6.42 -31.61 6.78
CA SER A 288 5.71 -32.30 5.70
C SER A 288 6.53 -32.44 4.40
N GLY A 289 7.70 -31.78 4.31
CA GLY A 289 8.51 -31.66 3.09
C GLY A 289 8.08 -30.53 2.17
N ALA A 290 6.94 -29.87 2.43
CA ALA A 290 6.49 -28.71 1.67
C ALA A 290 7.39 -27.50 1.94
N GLU A 291 7.54 -26.65 0.92
CA GLU A 291 8.34 -25.43 0.99
C GLU A 291 7.43 -24.20 0.78
N VAL A 292 7.66 -23.16 1.57
CA VAL A 292 6.99 -21.86 1.43
C VAL A 292 8.04 -20.76 1.36
N GLU A 293 8.02 -19.98 0.30
CA GLU A 293 8.87 -18.79 0.17
C GLU A 293 8.30 -17.66 1.03
N ILE A 294 9.14 -16.96 1.78
CA ILE A 294 8.72 -15.82 2.59
C ILE A 294 9.62 -14.63 2.26
N ARG A 295 8.99 -13.50 1.99
CA ARG A 295 9.63 -12.20 1.73
C ARG A 295 9.15 -11.17 2.73
N LEU A 296 10.02 -10.76 3.63
CA LEU A 296 9.80 -9.62 4.50
C LEU A 296 10.35 -8.37 3.80
N SER A 297 9.50 -7.40 3.53
CA SER A 297 9.90 -6.12 2.95
C SER A 297 10.76 -5.32 3.93
N ALA A 298 11.81 -4.66 3.42
CA ALA A 298 12.46 -3.59 4.16
C ALA A 298 11.51 -2.39 4.23
N ASN A 299 11.53 -1.65 5.33
CA ASN A 299 10.72 -0.44 5.48
C ASN A 299 11.34 0.53 6.50
N PRO A 300 11.05 1.85 6.37
CA PRO A 300 11.50 2.86 7.31
C PRO A 300 10.68 2.86 8.59
N SER A 301 10.98 3.80 9.50
CA SER A 301 10.16 4.06 10.70
C SER A 301 8.81 4.74 10.42
N HIS A 302 8.49 5.06 9.16
CA HIS A 302 7.19 5.59 8.76
C HIS A 302 6.17 4.45 8.78
N LEU A 303 5.46 4.34 9.89
CA LEU A 303 4.53 3.24 10.14
C LEU A 303 3.45 3.17 9.05
N GLU A 304 3.10 1.95 8.66
CA GLU A 304 2.08 1.59 7.65
C GLU A 304 2.44 1.99 6.20
N ALA A 305 3.49 2.77 5.97
CA ALA A 305 3.90 3.15 4.60
C ALA A 305 4.32 1.93 3.74
N VAL A 306 4.67 0.82 4.36
CA VAL A 306 5.03 -0.43 3.70
C VAL A 306 3.82 -1.23 3.20
N ASP A 307 2.61 -0.96 3.71
CA ASP A 307 1.43 -1.76 3.41
C ASP A 307 1.12 -1.83 1.91
N PRO A 308 0.95 -0.71 1.19
CA PRO A 308 0.72 -0.77 -0.24
C PRO A 308 1.93 -1.30 -1.01
N VAL A 309 3.15 -1.14 -0.49
CA VAL A 309 4.36 -1.70 -1.11
C VAL A 309 4.30 -3.23 -1.11
N VAL A 310 3.87 -3.84 -0.01
CA VAL A 310 3.68 -5.29 0.10
C VAL A 310 2.57 -5.77 -0.82
N GLU A 311 1.46 -5.04 -0.91
CA GLU A 311 0.36 -5.36 -1.82
C GLU A 311 0.83 -5.34 -3.29
N GLY A 312 1.60 -4.32 -3.67
CA GLY A 312 2.20 -4.23 -4.99
C GLY A 312 3.18 -5.38 -5.30
N THR A 313 4.04 -5.70 -4.33
CA THR A 313 4.95 -6.85 -4.40
C THR A 313 4.18 -8.17 -4.56
N ALA A 314 3.17 -8.40 -3.73
CA ALA A 314 2.35 -9.61 -3.80
C ALA A 314 1.65 -9.74 -5.18
N ARG A 315 1.11 -8.63 -5.69
CA ARG A 315 0.48 -8.59 -7.01
C ARG A 315 1.46 -8.92 -8.15
N ALA A 316 2.70 -8.41 -8.08
CA ALA A 316 3.76 -8.72 -9.02
C ALA A 316 4.15 -10.22 -8.95
N ARG A 317 4.29 -10.75 -7.74
CA ARG A 317 4.62 -12.16 -7.49
C ARG A 317 3.52 -13.10 -8.00
N GLN A 318 2.25 -12.76 -7.80
CA GLN A 318 1.12 -13.51 -8.37
C GLN A 318 1.22 -13.59 -9.89
N ARG A 319 1.57 -12.50 -10.55
CA ARG A 319 1.78 -12.51 -12.00
C ARG A 319 2.93 -13.42 -12.41
N ILE A 320 4.07 -13.35 -11.74
CA ILE A 320 5.24 -14.18 -12.02
C ILE A 320 4.92 -15.67 -11.84
N ARG A 321 4.07 -16.00 -10.87
CA ARG A 321 3.62 -17.38 -10.61
C ARG A 321 2.43 -17.84 -11.46
N GLY A 322 1.97 -17.00 -12.41
CA GLY A 322 0.79 -17.31 -13.24
C GLY A 322 -0.53 -17.35 -12.48
N ASP A 323 -0.58 -16.75 -11.28
CA ASP A 323 -1.75 -16.73 -10.38
C ASP A 323 -2.52 -15.40 -10.51
N THR A 324 -2.92 -15.06 -11.73
CA THR A 324 -3.55 -13.75 -12.02
C THR A 324 -5.07 -13.75 -11.87
N GLU A 325 -5.70 -14.91 -11.89
CA GLU A 325 -7.15 -15.07 -11.81
C GLU A 325 -7.61 -15.27 -10.36
N HIS A 326 -7.11 -16.31 -9.72
CA HIS A 326 -7.57 -16.70 -8.37
C HIS A 326 -6.76 -16.07 -7.24
N ARG A 327 -5.50 -15.70 -7.46
CA ARG A 327 -4.59 -15.05 -6.50
C ARG A 327 -4.48 -15.77 -5.16
N ARG A 328 -4.39 -17.10 -5.22
CA ARG A 328 -4.35 -17.99 -4.05
C ARG A 328 -2.94 -18.41 -3.64
N LYS A 329 -1.97 -18.36 -4.58
CA LYS A 329 -0.61 -18.86 -4.36
C LYS A 329 0.30 -17.91 -3.58
N VAL A 330 0.00 -16.61 -3.60
CA VAL A 330 0.79 -15.59 -2.89
C VAL A 330 -0.11 -14.90 -1.86
N LEU A 331 0.31 -14.95 -0.61
CA LEU A 331 -0.40 -14.38 0.53
C LEU A 331 0.26 -13.08 0.97
N PRO A 332 -0.39 -11.91 0.86
CA PRO A 332 0.00 -10.73 1.60
C PRO A 332 -0.29 -10.92 3.09
N LEU A 333 0.68 -10.58 3.94
CA LEU A 333 0.58 -10.64 5.40
C LEU A 333 1.13 -9.35 5.99
N LEU A 334 0.27 -8.56 6.62
CA LEU A 334 0.63 -7.26 7.19
C LEU A 334 0.49 -7.29 8.71
N LEU A 335 1.57 -6.87 9.40
CA LEU A 335 1.61 -6.77 10.85
C LEU A 335 1.64 -5.30 11.27
N HIS A 336 0.60 -4.87 11.96
CA HIS A 336 0.34 -3.49 12.33
C HIS A 336 0.52 -3.26 13.83
N GLY A 337 0.77 -2.01 14.22
CA GLY A 337 0.52 -1.54 15.59
C GLY A 337 -0.87 -0.93 15.69
N ASP A 338 -1.55 -1.07 16.84
CA ASP A 338 -2.92 -0.58 17.03
C ASP A 338 -3.09 0.93 16.80
N ALA A 339 -2.19 1.73 17.36
CA ALA A 339 -2.25 3.18 17.19
C ALA A 339 -2.00 3.62 15.73
N ALA A 340 -1.11 2.92 15.04
CA ALA A 340 -0.79 3.21 13.64
C ALA A 340 -1.91 2.75 12.71
N PHE A 341 -2.47 1.57 12.92
CA PHE A 341 -3.58 1.04 12.13
C PHE A 341 -4.82 1.95 12.18
N ALA A 342 -5.13 2.46 13.37
CA ALA A 342 -6.25 3.41 13.54
C ALA A 342 -5.95 4.81 13.01
N GLY A 343 -4.68 5.28 13.10
CA GLY A 343 -4.35 6.68 12.91
C GLY A 343 -3.73 7.05 11.56
N GLN A 344 -3.08 6.10 10.86
CA GLN A 344 -2.42 6.40 9.59
C GLN A 344 -3.39 6.29 8.41
N GLY A 345 -3.60 7.40 7.68
CA GLY A 345 -4.53 7.44 6.54
C GLY A 345 -4.21 6.43 5.42
N ILE A 346 -2.93 6.07 5.25
CA ILE A 346 -2.51 5.10 4.24
C ILE A 346 -3.09 3.70 4.49
N VAL A 347 -3.46 3.37 5.73
CA VAL A 347 -4.19 2.13 6.06
C VAL A 347 -5.55 2.10 5.35
N ALA A 348 -6.34 3.17 5.49
CA ALA A 348 -7.64 3.28 4.82
C ALA A 348 -7.50 3.23 3.29
N GLU A 349 -6.49 3.90 2.75
CA GLU A 349 -6.19 3.87 1.32
C GLU A 349 -5.85 2.44 0.84
N THR A 350 -5.02 1.71 1.59
CA THR A 350 -4.63 0.32 1.27
C THR A 350 -5.82 -0.62 1.37
N LEU A 351 -6.62 -0.53 2.43
CA LEU A 351 -7.84 -1.33 2.58
C LEU A 351 -8.80 -1.11 1.41
N ASN A 352 -8.96 0.14 0.96
CA ASN A 352 -9.82 0.46 -0.17
C ASN A 352 -9.33 -0.14 -1.50
N MET A 353 -8.05 -0.47 -1.64
CA MET A 353 -7.50 -1.14 -2.83
C MET A 353 -7.88 -2.62 -2.92
N SER A 354 -8.25 -3.26 -1.83
CA SER A 354 -8.27 -4.73 -1.68
C SER A 354 -9.11 -5.47 -2.72
N GLN A 355 -10.17 -4.85 -3.23
CA GLN A 355 -11.07 -5.44 -4.23
C GLN A 355 -11.05 -4.73 -5.58
N LEU A 356 -10.20 -3.71 -5.76
CA LEU A 356 -10.12 -2.99 -7.02
C LEU A 356 -9.41 -3.82 -8.09
N HIS A 357 -9.93 -3.78 -9.32
CA HIS A 357 -9.42 -4.60 -10.44
C HIS A 357 -7.91 -4.45 -10.68
N GLY A 358 -7.37 -3.24 -10.58
CA GLY A 358 -5.93 -2.95 -10.79
C GLY A 358 -5.04 -3.33 -9.61
N TYR A 359 -5.59 -3.54 -8.43
CA TYR A 359 -4.86 -3.57 -7.15
C TYR A 359 -5.11 -4.82 -6.29
N GLY A 360 -6.29 -5.39 -6.31
CA GLY A 360 -6.66 -6.53 -5.47
C GLY A 360 -5.68 -7.71 -5.57
N THR A 361 -5.33 -8.30 -4.43
CA THR A 361 -4.35 -9.39 -4.27
C THR A 361 -4.99 -10.71 -3.86
N GLY A 362 -6.33 -10.79 -3.89
CA GLY A 362 -7.06 -11.99 -3.43
C GLY A 362 -7.14 -12.08 -1.91
N GLY A 363 -7.10 -10.93 -1.25
CA GLY A 363 -7.22 -10.77 0.19
C GLY A 363 -5.89 -10.80 0.94
N THR A 364 -5.82 -10.01 2.00
CA THR A 364 -4.70 -9.83 2.89
C THR A 364 -5.06 -10.32 4.29
N VAL A 365 -4.15 -10.98 4.96
CA VAL A 365 -4.29 -11.26 6.39
C VAL A 365 -3.60 -10.13 7.15
N HIS A 366 -4.40 -9.34 7.88
CA HIS A 366 -3.92 -8.28 8.75
C HIS A 366 -3.84 -8.78 10.19
N VAL A 367 -2.71 -8.56 10.85
CA VAL A 367 -2.53 -8.87 12.27
C VAL A 367 -2.16 -7.59 12.99
N VAL A 368 -3.06 -7.09 13.81
CA VAL A 368 -2.82 -5.92 14.65
C VAL A 368 -2.25 -6.38 15.99
N VAL A 369 -0.99 -6.04 16.24
CA VAL A 369 -0.33 -6.26 17.54
C VAL A 369 -0.77 -5.13 18.47
N ASN A 370 -1.90 -5.34 19.13
CA ASN A 370 -2.60 -4.33 19.93
C ASN A 370 -2.05 -4.32 21.36
N ASN A 371 -0.99 -3.59 21.57
CA ASN A 371 -0.40 -3.43 22.90
C ASN A 371 -1.02 -2.29 23.73
N GLN A 372 -2.10 -1.70 23.25
CA GLN A 372 -2.95 -0.74 23.94
C GLN A 372 -2.24 0.59 24.28
N ILE A 373 -1.16 0.91 23.58
CA ILE A 373 -0.43 2.16 23.75
C ILE A 373 0.38 2.52 22.49
N GLY A 374 0.29 3.78 22.06
CA GLY A 374 1.10 4.36 20.97
C GLY A 374 2.21 5.23 21.52
N PHE A 375 3.43 4.71 21.67
CA PHE A 375 4.55 5.35 22.40
C PHE A 375 4.15 5.66 23.85
N THR A 376 3.58 6.84 24.12
CA THR A 376 3.05 7.29 25.42
C THR A 376 1.55 7.62 25.37
N THR A 377 0.88 7.45 24.21
CA THR A 377 -0.50 7.84 23.98
C THR A 377 -1.42 6.65 24.21
N LEU A 378 -2.34 6.78 25.16
CA LEU A 378 -3.36 5.78 25.49
C LEU A 378 -4.49 5.75 24.43
N PRO A 379 -5.28 4.66 24.36
CA PRO A 379 -6.38 4.53 23.39
C PRO A 379 -7.39 5.67 23.40
N GLU A 380 -7.74 6.21 24.57
CA GLU A 380 -8.67 7.34 24.75
C GLU A 380 -8.19 8.64 24.11
N ASP A 381 -6.88 8.84 23.97
CA ASP A 381 -6.26 9.98 23.28
C ASP A 381 -5.92 9.67 21.82
N ALA A 382 -5.85 8.39 21.45
CA ALA A 382 -5.40 7.95 20.13
C ALA A 382 -6.53 7.78 19.11
N ARG A 383 -7.75 7.45 19.54
CA ARG A 383 -8.87 7.18 18.64
C ARG A 383 -10.23 7.42 19.28
N SER A 384 -11.21 7.76 18.46
CA SER A 384 -12.63 7.92 18.87
C SER A 384 -13.42 6.61 18.82
N SER A 385 -12.92 5.60 18.14
CA SER A 385 -13.57 4.30 17.99
C SER A 385 -13.29 3.37 19.17
N MET A 386 -14.16 2.40 19.41
CA MET A 386 -13.97 1.39 20.43
C MET A 386 -12.72 0.54 20.15
N TYR A 387 -12.55 0.10 18.92
CA TYR A 387 -11.43 -0.72 18.49
C TYR A 387 -10.52 0.02 17.51
N ALA A 388 -9.24 -0.29 17.57
CA ALA A 388 -8.28 0.20 16.58
C ALA A 388 -8.63 -0.28 15.15
N THR A 389 -9.31 -1.41 15.07
CA THR A 389 -9.68 -2.10 13.84
C THR A 389 -11.01 -1.68 13.22
N ASP A 390 -11.73 -0.73 13.84
CA ASP A 390 -13.02 -0.25 13.33
C ASP A 390 -12.94 0.31 11.90
N ILE A 391 -11.78 0.83 11.50
CA ILE A 391 -11.52 1.31 10.14
C ILE A 391 -11.70 0.20 9.09
N ALA A 392 -11.42 -1.06 9.42
CA ALA A 392 -11.55 -2.19 8.49
C ALA A 392 -13.01 -2.57 8.19
N LYS A 393 -13.98 -2.09 8.98
CA LYS A 393 -15.40 -2.29 8.72
C LYS A 393 -15.86 -1.66 7.41
N MET A 394 -15.13 -0.64 6.90
CA MET A 394 -15.43 0.01 5.62
C MET A 394 -15.40 -0.95 4.42
N ILE A 395 -14.62 -2.02 4.49
CA ILE A 395 -14.51 -3.03 3.42
C ILE A 395 -15.26 -4.33 3.72
N GLU A 396 -16.11 -4.33 4.76
CA GLU A 396 -17.00 -5.43 5.14
C GLU A 396 -16.27 -6.77 5.33
N VAL A 397 -15.20 -6.79 6.12
CA VAL A 397 -14.41 -7.99 6.42
C VAL A 397 -14.56 -8.39 7.88
N PRO A 398 -14.39 -9.68 8.22
CA PRO A 398 -14.48 -10.12 9.60
C PRO A 398 -13.26 -9.65 10.40
N ILE A 399 -13.51 -9.29 11.68
CA ILE A 399 -12.50 -8.85 12.63
C ILE A 399 -12.58 -9.78 13.85
N PHE A 400 -11.43 -10.31 14.28
CA PHE A 400 -11.33 -11.18 15.45
C PHE A 400 -10.41 -10.55 16.50
N HIS A 401 -10.96 -10.23 17.66
CA HIS A 401 -10.22 -9.77 18.82
C HIS A 401 -9.76 -10.97 19.65
N LEU A 402 -8.47 -11.07 19.91
CA LEU A 402 -7.86 -12.21 20.60
C LEU A 402 -7.15 -11.78 21.88
N ASN A 403 -7.22 -12.62 22.92
CA ASN A 403 -6.32 -12.53 24.06
C ASN A 403 -4.98 -13.20 23.72
N SER A 404 -3.88 -12.44 23.77
CA SER A 404 -2.53 -12.97 23.52
C SER A 404 -2.11 -14.06 24.52
N ASP A 405 -2.70 -14.09 25.72
CA ASP A 405 -2.42 -15.13 26.73
C ASP A 405 -3.10 -16.47 26.42
N ASP A 406 -3.90 -16.55 25.36
CA ASP A 406 -4.52 -17.78 24.88
C ASP A 406 -3.95 -18.20 23.51
N PRO A 407 -2.81 -18.90 23.48
CA PRO A 407 -2.18 -19.32 22.23
C PRO A 407 -3.03 -20.32 21.43
N LEU A 408 -3.93 -21.07 22.08
CA LEU A 408 -4.85 -21.98 21.40
C LEU A 408 -5.94 -21.21 20.63
N ALA A 409 -6.47 -20.12 21.20
CA ALA A 409 -7.37 -19.22 20.52
C ALA A 409 -6.67 -18.51 19.33
N CYS A 410 -5.44 -18.04 19.53
CA CYS A 410 -4.62 -17.46 18.46
C CYS A 410 -4.43 -18.44 17.29
N MET A 411 -4.09 -19.70 17.58
CA MET A 411 -3.99 -20.75 16.55
C MET A 411 -5.31 -21.00 15.83
N GLN A 412 -6.44 -21.10 16.54
CA GLN A 412 -7.73 -21.39 15.93
C GLN A 412 -8.17 -20.29 14.95
N VAL A 413 -8.05 -19.03 15.36
CA VAL A 413 -8.42 -17.89 14.53
C VAL A 413 -7.48 -17.72 13.35
N SER A 414 -6.17 -17.97 13.51
CA SER A 414 -5.21 -17.91 12.40
C SER A 414 -5.54 -18.92 11.30
N LYS A 415 -5.99 -20.13 11.67
CA LYS A 415 -6.48 -21.12 10.69
C LYS A 415 -7.73 -20.64 9.97
N LEU A 416 -8.69 -20.09 10.71
CA LEU A 416 -9.93 -19.54 10.15
C LEU A 416 -9.63 -18.36 9.22
N ALA A 417 -8.70 -17.51 9.59
CA ALA A 417 -8.31 -16.34 8.80
C ALA A 417 -7.79 -16.74 7.42
N LEU A 418 -6.88 -17.71 7.34
CA LEU A 418 -6.39 -18.16 6.05
C LEU A 418 -7.48 -18.90 5.25
N ASP A 419 -8.34 -19.70 5.89
CA ASP A 419 -9.46 -20.37 5.22
C ASP A 419 -10.44 -19.33 4.63
N PHE A 420 -10.77 -18.26 5.37
CA PHE A 420 -11.65 -17.19 4.89
C PHE A 420 -11.05 -16.49 3.66
N ARG A 421 -9.77 -16.10 3.75
CA ARG A 421 -9.04 -15.46 2.66
C ARG A 421 -9.04 -16.32 1.40
N GLN A 422 -8.77 -17.61 1.53
CA GLN A 422 -8.72 -18.55 0.41
C GLN A 422 -10.10 -18.83 -0.18
N GLU A 423 -11.16 -18.81 0.62
CA GLU A 423 -12.54 -19.05 0.15
C GLU A 423 -13.10 -17.84 -0.60
N PHE A 424 -12.87 -16.63 -0.07
CA PHE A 424 -13.56 -15.44 -0.57
C PHE A 424 -12.67 -14.46 -1.33
N GLY A 425 -11.34 -14.60 -1.27
CA GLY A 425 -10.43 -13.63 -1.85
C GLY A 425 -10.57 -12.22 -1.24
N ARG A 426 -10.86 -12.16 0.05
CA ARG A 426 -11.10 -10.96 0.84
C ARG A 426 -10.12 -10.86 2.00
N ASP A 427 -9.91 -9.63 2.45
CA ASP A 427 -9.11 -9.35 3.63
C ASP A 427 -9.78 -9.89 4.89
N ILE A 428 -8.97 -10.06 5.94
CA ILE A 428 -9.42 -10.45 7.27
C ILE A 428 -8.48 -9.84 8.31
N VAL A 429 -9.03 -9.44 9.45
CA VAL A 429 -8.29 -8.76 10.50
C VAL A 429 -8.27 -9.60 11.77
N ILE A 430 -7.07 -9.81 12.30
CA ILE A 430 -6.81 -10.39 13.63
C ILE A 430 -6.29 -9.27 14.53
N ASP A 431 -7.05 -8.86 15.51
CA ASP A 431 -6.71 -7.88 16.52
C ASP A 431 -6.24 -8.60 17.79
N MET A 432 -4.92 -8.78 17.94
CA MET A 432 -4.31 -9.48 19.06
C MET A 432 -4.07 -8.51 20.21
N TYR A 433 -4.98 -8.49 21.19
CA TYR A 433 -4.79 -7.75 22.43
C TYR A 433 -3.66 -8.34 23.26
N CYS A 434 -2.68 -7.51 23.53
CA CYS A 434 -1.46 -7.86 24.25
C CYS A 434 -0.99 -6.67 25.09
N TYR A 435 0.23 -6.70 25.55
CA TYR A 435 0.86 -5.58 26.25
C TYR A 435 2.30 -5.40 25.75
N ARG A 436 2.90 -4.27 26.09
CA ARG A 436 4.30 -3.96 25.82
C ARG A 436 5.05 -3.99 27.14
N ARG A 437 5.91 -4.97 27.34
CA ARG A 437 6.59 -5.17 28.64
C ARG A 437 7.56 -4.05 28.99
N TYR A 438 8.31 -3.54 28.02
CA TYR A 438 9.26 -2.45 28.20
C TYR A 438 8.73 -1.15 27.61
N GLY A 439 9.53 -0.06 27.67
CA GLY A 439 9.21 1.19 27.02
C GLY A 439 9.08 1.09 25.49
N HIS A 440 8.88 2.20 24.82
CA HIS A 440 8.79 2.21 23.36
C HIS A 440 10.04 1.60 22.72
N ASN A 441 11.19 1.95 23.27
CA ASN A 441 12.48 1.32 23.01
C ASN A 441 13.22 1.12 24.33
N GLU A 442 14.40 0.55 24.28
CA GLU A 442 15.19 0.16 25.48
C GLU A 442 15.76 1.33 26.29
N GLY A 443 15.67 2.55 25.79
CA GLY A 443 16.05 3.78 26.51
C GLY A 443 14.86 4.55 27.09
N ASP A 444 13.62 4.03 26.92
CA ASP A 444 12.40 4.67 27.40
C ASP A 444 11.91 4.06 28.71
N GLU A 445 11.59 4.91 29.70
CA GLU A 445 10.99 4.49 30.96
C GLU A 445 9.49 4.76 30.98
N PRO A 446 8.67 3.75 30.68
CA PRO A 446 7.24 3.94 30.44
C PRO A 446 6.45 4.26 31.72
N ALA A 447 6.96 3.91 32.91
CA ALA A 447 6.32 4.23 34.18
C ALA A 447 6.25 5.75 34.45
N PHE A 448 7.05 6.56 33.76
CA PHE A 448 6.95 8.01 33.88
C PHE A 448 5.63 8.60 33.40
N THR A 449 4.98 7.95 32.43
CA THR A 449 3.71 8.41 31.85
C THR A 449 2.53 7.48 32.12
N GLN A 450 2.78 6.17 32.27
CA GLN A 450 1.73 5.16 32.51
C GLN A 450 2.05 4.27 33.73
N PRO A 451 2.18 4.84 34.95
CA PRO A 451 2.59 4.09 36.12
C PRO A 451 1.63 2.93 36.48
N ASP A 452 0.31 3.14 36.40
CA ASP A 452 -0.69 2.12 36.75
C ASP A 452 -0.69 0.95 35.76
N LEU A 453 -0.55 1.24 34.45
CA LEU A 453 -0.46 0.23 33.40
C LEU A 453 0.77 -0.65 33.60
N TYR A 454 1.92 -0.03 33.84
CA TYR A 454 3.18 -0.76 34.00
C TYR A 454 3.27 -1.49 35.34
N ALA A 455 2.63 -0.99 36.41
CA ALA A 455 2.49 -1.76 37.64
C ALA A 455 1.68 -3.05 37.47
N LYS A 456 0.73 -3.10 36.54
CA LYS A 456 0.00 -4.33 36.15
C LYS A 456 0.90 -5.24 35.30
N ILE A 457 1.58 -4.68 34.32
CA ILE A 457 2.47 -5.42 33.41
C ILE A 457 3.61 -6.10 34.17
N ASP A 458 4.21 -5.43 35.13
CA ASP A 458 5.32 -5.98 35.93
C ASP A 458 4.93 -7.23 36.74
N ARG A 459 3.68 -7.29 37.21
CA ARG A 459 3.13 -8.42 37.96
C ARG A 459 2.60 -9.53 37.06
N HIS A 460 2.40 -9.25 35.77
CA HIS A 460 1.81 -10.21 34.86
C HIS A 460 2.86 -11.21 34.35
N PRO A 461 2.65 -12.54 34.54
CA PRO A 461 3.56 -13.55 33.99
C PRO A 461 3.59 -13.48 32.46
N SER A 462 4.68 -13.94 31.85
CA SER A 462 4.72 -14.07 30.40
C SER A 462 3.74 -15.13 29.89
N VAL A 463 3.33 -15.01 28.62
CA VAL A 463 2.44 -16.00 28.00
C VAL A 463 3.08 -17.39 27.98
N ALA A 464 4.39 -17.50 27.81
CA ALA A 464 5.11 -18.77 27.85
C ALA A 464 5.00 -19.40 29.23
N GLN A 465 5.15 -18.62 30.32
CA GLN A 465 5.00 -19.10 31.71
C GLN A 465 3.56 -19.52 32.02
N LEU A 466 2.56 -18.73 31.57
CA LEU A 466 1.14 -19.05 31.75
C LEU A 466 0.78 -20.35 31.04
N TYR A 467 1.19 -20.49 29.79
CA TYR A 467 0.87 -21.67 28.99
C TYR A 467 1.64 -22.90 29.43
N LYS A 468 2.92 -22.75 29.83
CA LYS A 468 3.71 -23.85 30.46
C LYS A 468 2.99 -24.43 31.69
N ARG A 469 2.52 -23.55 32.59
CA ARG A 469 1.77 -23.95 33.78
C ARG A 469 0.48 -24.68 33.42
N GLU A 470 -0.32 -24.18 32.48
CA GLU A 470 -1.54 -24.86 31.99
C GLU A 470 -1.23 -26.28 31.48
N LEU A 471 -0.14 -26.45 30.73
CA LEU A 471 0.25 -27.75 30.19
C LEU A 471 0.73 -28.73 31.26
N LEU A 472 1.44 -28.25 32.29
CA LEU A 472 1.84 -29.05 33.44
C LEU A 472 0.62 -29.49 34.27
N GLU A 473 -0.28 -28.57 34.60
CA GLU A 473 -1.52 -28.83 35.34
C GLU A 473 -2.45 -29.82 34.63
N SER A 474 -2.52 -29.73 33.28
CA SER A 474 -3.31 -30.67 32.48
C SER A 474 -2.60 -32.00 32.19
N GLY A 475 -1.36 -32.20 32.64
CA GLY A 475 -0.56 -33.39 32.34
C GLY A 475 -0.12 -33.53 30.87
N ALA A 476 -0.29 -32.47 30.06
CA ALA A 476 0.17 -32.46 28.69
C ALA A 476 1.69 -32.24 28.54
N LEU A 477 2.35 -31.75 29.58
CA LEU A 477 3.80 -31.54 29.70
C LEU A 477 4.29 -32.12 31.02
N THR A 478 5.53 -32.61 31.09
CA THR A 478 6.21 -32.98 32.31
C THR A 478 7.24 -31.91 32.70
N GLU A 479 7.65 -31.86 33.97
CA GLU A 479 8.71 -30.93 34.42
C GLU A 479 10.04 -31.20 33.69
N ASP A 480 10.37 -32.49 33.45
CA ASP A 480 11.59 -32.88 32.74
C ASP A 480 11.55 -32.43 31.26
N ASP A 481 10.38 -32.57 30.59
CA ASP A 481 10.21 -32.07 29.23
C ASP A 481 10.38 -30.53 29.17
N ALA A 482 9.82 -29.80 30.14
CA ALA A 482 9.93 -28.36 30.23
C ALA A 482 11.39 -27.91 30.45
N ALA A 483 12.11 -28.51 31.38
CA ALA A 483 13.53 -28.22 31.66
C ALA A 483 14.42 -28.54 30.47
N SER A 484 14.10 -29.59 29.72
CA SER A 484 14.81 -29.94 28.47
C SER A 484 14.63 -28.89 27.38
N LEU A 485 13.41 -28.35 27.20
CA LEU A 485 13.15 -27.29 26.28
C LEU A 485 13.91 -26.00 26.65
N GLU A 486 13.89 -25.60 27.93
CA GLU A 486 14.62 -24.41 28.40
C GLU A 486 16.13 -24.55 28.13
N THR A 487 16.71 -25.68 28.48
CA THR A 487 18.14 -25.96 28.26
C THR A 487 18.51 -25.92 26.76
N GLU A 488 17.67 -26.49 25.90
CA GLU A 488 17.87 -26.42 24.42
C GLU A 488 17.90 -24.99 23.92
N MET A 489 16.99 -24.13 24.40
CA MET A 489 16.93 -22.71 23.95
C MET A 489 18.18 -21.95 24.37
N ASP A 490 18.59 -22.08 25.63
CA ASP A 490 19.76 -21.38 26.19
C ASP A 490 21.05 -21.81 25.48
N LEU A 491 21.24 -23.11 25.31
CA LEU A 491 22.42 -23.63 24.57
C LEU A 491 22.49 -23.11 23.14
N ARG A 492 21.36 -23.04 22.43
CA ARG A 492 21.31 -22.55 21.04
C ARG A 492 21.76 -21.08 20.98
N LEU A 493 21.33 -20.25 21.90
CA LEU A 493 21.65 -18.82 21.95
C LEU A 493 23.10 -18.56 22.35
N GLU A 494 23.59 -19.25 23.39
CA GLU A 494 24.99 -19.13 23.82
C GLU A 494 25.99 -19.64 22.76
N MET A 495 25.71 -20.77 22.12
CA MET A 495 26.53 -21.27 20.99
C MET A 495 26.59 -20.26 19.83
N ALA A 496 25.50 -19.59 19.52
CA ALA A 496 25.46 -18.57 18.48
C ALA A 496 26.32 -17.35 18.85
N LEU A 497 26.29 -16.91 20.11
CA LEU A 497 27.11 -15.80 20.60
C LEU A 497 28.62 -16.17 20.64
N ASP A 498 28.95 -17.37 21.09
CA ASP A 498 30.35 -17.82 21.13
C ASP A 498 30.96 -17.93 19.73
N ASN A 499 30.16 -18.34 18.74
CA ASN A 499 30.57 -18.32 17.34
C ASN A 499 30.89 -16.91 16.84
N VAL A 500 30.13 -15.87 17.26
CA VAL A 500 30.42 -14.47 16.91
C VAL A 500 31.73 -14.02 17.55
N LYS A 501 31.93 -14.28 18.87
CA LYS A 501 33.19 -13.91 19.57
C LYS A 501 34.43 -14.59 18.98
N ALA A 502 34.30 -15.81 18.48
CA ALA A 502 35.38 -16.50 17.82
C ALA A 502 35.77 -15.85 16.49
N ILE A 503 34.80 -15.32 15.72
CA ILE A 503 35.03 -14.66 14.43
C ILE A 503 35.58 -13.24 14.59
N GLU A 504 35.20 -12.52 15.66
CA GLU A 504 35.80 -11.19 15.95
C GLU A 504 37.33 -11.30 16.17
N LYS A 505 37.84 -12.49 16.50
CA LYS A 505 39.27 -12.78 16.60
C LYS A 505 39.93 -13.18 15.26
N GLU A 506 39.16 -13.74 14.34
CA GLU A 506 39.60 -14.04 12.99
C GLU A 506 39.01 -12.98 12.05
N LYS A 507 39.82 -12.36 11.20
CA LYS A 507 39.35 -11.39 10.19
C LYS A 507 38.15 -12.02 9.46
N ILE A 508 37.00 -11.33 9.49
CA ILE A 508 35.77 -11.72 8.82
C ILE A 508 36.09 -12.22 7.40
N ASP A 509 35.93 -13.51 7.19
CA ASP A 509 36.17 -14.12 5.89
C ASP A 509 35.22 -13.50 4.86
N LYS A 510 35.76 -12.88 3.82
CA LYS A 510 35.06 -12.27 2.68
C LYS A 510 34.09 -13.22 1.96
N GLN A 511 34.10 -14.51 2.30
CA GLN A 511 33.23 -15.53 1.71
C GLN A 511 31.86 -15.67 2.39
N ALA A 512 31.63 -15.06 3.55
CA ALA A 512 30.28 -14.93 4.13
C ALA A 512 29.46 -13.87 3.37
N LYS A 513 29.62 -13.78 2.05
CA LYS A 513 28.76 -12.97 1.20
C LYS A 513 27.34 -13.46 1.34
N PHE A 514 26.51 -12.61 1.85
CA PHE A 514 25.07 -12.78 1.92
C PHE A 514 24.49 -13.16 0.54
N LYS A 515 24.37 -14.44 0.26
CA LYS A 515 23.56 -14.94 -0.85
C LYS A 515 22.07 -14.65 -0.69
N GLU A 516 21.70 -14.03 0.41
CA GLU A 516 20.33 -13.82 0.84
C GLU A 516 19.77 -12.45 0.43
N SER A 517 20.63 -11.54 0.01
CA SER A 517 20.18 -10.28 -0.58
C SER A 517 19.58 -10.58 -1.96
N THR A 518 18.35 -10.19 -2.16
CA THR A 518 17.74 -10.04 -3.49
C THR A 518 18.32 -8.81 -4.20
N ALA A 519 19.33 -8.17 -3.60
CA ALA A 519 20.02 -7.05 -4.17
C ALA A 519 20.69 -7.47 -5.47
N VAL A 520 20.21 -6.92 -6.55
CA VAL A 520 20.90 -6.95 -7.82
C VAL A 520 21.85 -5.77 -7.78
N PHE A 521 23.17 -6.03 -7.73
CA PHE A 521 24.16 -4.97 -7.87
C PHE A 521 23.88 -4.21 -9.17
N GLN A 522 23.58 -2.92 -9.05
CA GLN A 522 23.35 -2.08 -10.21
C GLN A 522 24.69 -1.55 -10.73
N PRO A 523 24.93 -1.63 -12.04
CA PRO A 523 26.09 -0.95 -12.62
C PRO A 523 25.97 0.55 -12.41
N GLU A 524 27.12 1.24 -12.42
CA GLU A 524 27.15 2.71 -12.43
C GLU A 524 26.29 3.27 -13.56
N TYR A 525 25.72 4.44 -13.32
CA TYR A 525 24.98 5.16 -14.34
C TYR A 525 25.88 5.49 -15.54
N LYS A 526 25.44 5.09 -16.73
CA LYS A 526 26.18 5.36 -17.99
C LYS A 526 25.34 6.27 -18.88
N SER A 527 25.94 7.36 -19.34
CA SER A 527 25.35 8.26 -20.35
C SER A 527 25.49 7.74 -21.77
N SER A 528 25.87 6.47 -21.96
CA SER A 528 26.03 5.88 -23.30
C SER A 528 24.71 5.90 -24.05
N PRO A 529 24.71 6.24 -25.35
CA PRO A 529 23.52 6.21 -26.18
C PRO A 529 22.90 4.81 -26.23
N VAL A 530 21.59 4.76 -26.10
CA VAL A 530 20.80 3.52 -26.19
C VAL A 530 19.99 3.52 -27.49
N ALA A 531 20.03 2.44 -28.24
CA ALA A 531 19.24 2.26 -29.46
C ALA A 531 17.75 2.11 -29.09
N THR A 532 16.98 3.15 -29.33
CA THR A 532 15.56 3.21 -29.00
C THR A 532 14.65 3.42 -30.21
N ALA A 533 15.22 3.60 -31.39
CA ALA A 533 14.47 3.68 -32.63
C ALA A 533 13.71 2.36 -32.92
N ILE A 534 12.62 2.47 -33.67
CA ILE A 534 11.85 1.34 -34.20
C ILE A 534 11.86 1.38 -35.73
N ASN A 535 11.64 0.24 -36.37
CA ASN A 535 11.52 0.23 -37.83
C ASN A 535 10.09 0.66 -38.27
N GLU A 536 9.96 1.06 -39.54
CA GLU A 536 8.68 1.53 -40.11
C GLU A 536 7.58 0.46 -40.04
N LYS A 537 7.94 -0.83 -40.21
CA LYS A 537 6.98 -1.93 -40.11
C LYS A 537 6.38 -2.02 -38.70
N THR A 538 7.19 -1.84 -37.68
CA THR A 538 6.74 -1.80 -36.27
C THR A 538 5.86 -0.59 -36.05
N LEU A 539 6.25 0.61 -36.52
CA LEU A 539 5.47 1.81 -36.39
C LEU A 539 4.07 1.63 -37.05
N LYS A 540 4.05 1.09 -38.27
CA LYS A 540 2.78 0.81 -38.97
C LYS A 540 1.91 -0.18 -38.22
N ALA A 541 2.46 -1.27 -37.73
CA ALA A 541 1.69 -2.28 -37.01
C ALA A 541 1.01 -1.70 -35.75
N ILE A 542 1.71 -0.82 -35.02
CA ILE A 542 1.14 -0.16 -33.84
C ILE A 542 0.02 0.79 -34.23
N VAL A 543 0.23 1.60 -35.27
CA VAL A 543 -0.78 2.53 -35.78
C VAL A 543 -2.02 1.78 -36.27
N ASP A 544 -1.85 0.70 -37.00
CA ASP A 544 -2.96 -0.13 -37.49
C ASP A 544 -3.81 -0.67 -36.32
N ALA A 545 -3.17 -1.11 -35.21
CA ALA A 545 -3.87 -1.52 -34.01
C ALA A 545 -4.58 -0.34 -33.30
N LEU A 546 -3.92 0.80 -33.13
CA LEU A 546 -4.47 1.99 -32.47
C LEU A 546 -5.63 2.64 -33.25
N THR A 547 -5.77 2.34 -34.54
CA THR A 547 -6.79 2.91 -35.44
C THR A 547 -7.82 1.89 -35.90
N ARG A 548 -7.71 0.62 -35.42
CA ARG A 548 -8.70 -0.43 -35.69
C ARG A 548 -9.63 -0.57 -34.51
N VAL A 549 -10.91 -0.67 -34.77
CA VAL A 549 -11.95 -1.08 -33.82
C VAL A 549 -12.68 -2.29 -34.37
N PRO A 550 -13.17 -3.21 -33.55
CA PRO A 550 -14.01 -4.32 -34.00
C PRO A 550 -15.27 -3.85 -34.72
N ASP A 551 -15.76 -4.61 -35.72
CA ASP A 551 -16.91 -4.23 -36.55
C ASP A 551 -18.20 -4.08 -35.74
N ASP A 552 -18.36 -4.84 -34.68
CA ASP A 552 -19.51 -4.83 -33.77
C ASP A 552 -19.37 -3.78 -32.62
N PHE A 553 -18.25 -3.05 -32.56
CA PHE A 553 -17.97 -2.06 -31.50
C PHE A 553 -18.57 -0.70 -31.86
N ASN A 554 -19.50 -0.21 -31.05
CA ASN A 554 -20.18 1.07 -31.24
C ASN A 554 -19.37 2.23 -30.68
N ILE A 555 -18.35 2.66 -31.45
CA ILE A 555 -17.54 3.79 -30.99
C ILE A 555 -18.33 5.10 -31.06
N GLN A 556 -18.17 5.94 -30.01
CA GLN A 556 -18.79 7.27 -30.00
C GLN A 556 -18.28 8.12 -31.18
N PRO A 557 -19.16 8.74 -32.01
CA PRO A 557 -18.78 9.37 -33.29
C PRO A 557 -17.71 10.45 -33.13
N LYS A 558 -17.76 11.25 -32.07
CA LYS A 558 -16.75 12.27 -31.78
C LYS A 558 -15.37 11.64 -31.50
N ILE A 559 -15.32 10.55 -30.69
CA ILE A 559 -14.07 9.81 -30.41
C ILE A 559 -13.53 9.17 -31.69
N LYS A 560 -14.39 8.61 -32.56
CA LYS A 560 -13.97 8.06 -33.84
C LYS A 560 -13.23 9.14 -34.66
N ARG A 561 -13.81 10.32 -34.77
CA ARG A 561 -13.23 11.42 -35.54
C ARG A 561 -11.96 11.99 -34.94
N ILE A 562 -11.99 12.36 -33.66
CA ILE A 562 -10.87 13.10 -33.03
C ILE A 562 -9.72 12.21 -32.55
N ILE A 563 -9.93 10.90 -32.47
CA ILE A 563 -8.89 9.94 -32.00
C ILE A 563 -8.53 8.98 -33.14
N ILE A 564 -9.47 8.19 -33.65
CA ILE A 564 -9.17 7.10 -34.59
C ILE A 564 -8.77 7.66 -35.96
N GLU A 565 -9.65 8.47 -36.57
CA GLU A 565 -9.39 9.06 -37.88
C GLU A 565 -8.23 10.05 -37.82
N HIS A 566 -8.11 10.83 -36.77
CA HIS A 566 -6.99 11.75 -36.56
C HIS A 566 -5.66 11.01 -36.51
N ARG A 567 -5.54 9.96 -35.70
CA ARG A 567 -4.31 9.15 -35.62
C ARG A 567 -3.95 8.54 -36.97
N ARG A 568 -4.93 8.04 -37.70
CA ARG A 568 -4.70 7.52 -39.07
C ARG A 568 -4.15 8.58 -39.98
N LYS A 569 -4.79 9.77 -40.03
CA LYS A 569 -4.35 10.90 -40.87
C LYS A 569 -2.96 11.40 -40.51
N VAL A 570 -2.64 11.49 -39.19
CA VAL A 570 -1.29 11.88 -38.73
C VAL A 570 -0.23 10.91 -39.25
N PHE A 571 -0.50 9.64 -39.22
CA PHE A 571 0.44 8.61 -39.71
C PHE A 571 0.59 8.70 -41.25
N GLU A 572 -0.50 8.83 -42.00
CA GLU A 572 -0.48 8.93 -43.47
C GLU A 572 0.30 10.17 -43.96
N ASN A 573 0.27 11.25 -43.18
CA ASN A 573 1.05 12.46 -43.44
C ASN A 573 2.52 12.39 -42.93
N GLY A 574 2.94 11.30 -42.27
CA GLY A 574 4.28 11.19 -41.69
C GLY A 574 4.50 11.99 -40.39
N GLY A 575 3.42 12.46 -39.79
CA GLY A 575 3.41 13.30 -38.59
C GLY A 575 2.61 14.61 -38.81
N PRO A 576 2.68 15.57 -37.86
CA PRO A 576 3.37 15.47 -36.57
C PRO A 576 2.63 14.60 -35.53
N PHE A 577 3.34 13.72 -34.85
CA PHE A 577 2.78 12.87 -33.82
C PHE A 577 2.79 13.59 -32.46
N GLU A 578 1.61 13.73 -31.90
CA GLU A 578 1.40 14.36 -30.61
C GLU A 578 1.95 13.53 -29.43
N TRP A 579 2.02 14.14 -28.25
CA TRP A 579 2.68 13.58 -27.05
C TRP A 579 2.15 12.20 -26.62
N HIS A 580 0.85 12.08 -26.36
CA HIS A 580 0.27 10.79 -25.95
C HIS A 580 0.17 9.78 -27.10
N TYR A 581 0.19 10.25 -28.35
CA TYR A 581 0.32 9.34 -29.48
C TYR A 581 1.71 8.69 -29.49
N ALA A 582 2.77 9.49 -29.30
CA ALA A 582 4.15 9.00 -29.14
C ALA A 582 4.31 8.06 -27.92
N GLU A 583 3.62 8.34 -26.82
CA GLU A 583 3.57 7.45 -25.67
C GLU A 583 2.99 6.07 -26.02
N LEU A 584 1.85 6.04 -26.70
CA LEU A 584 1.21 4.79 -27.13
C LEU A 584 2.07 4.03 -28.17
N LEU A 585 2.83 4.74 -29.01
CA LEU A 585 3.84 4.12 -29.89
C LEU A 585 4.97 3.49 -29.09
N ALA A 586 5.46 4.15 -28.03
CA ALA A 586 6.48 3.60 -27.15
C ALA A 586 5.96 2.32 -26.46
N PHE A 587 4.77 2.37 -25.88
CA PHE A 587 4.14 1.20 -25.27
C PHE A 587 3.96 0.06 -26.25
N GLY A 588 3.34 0.33 -27.40
CA GLY A 588 3.12 -0.68 -28.44
C GLY A 588 4.41 -1.36 -28.91
N SER A 589 5.48 -0.57 -29.08
CA SER A 589 6.78 -1.12 -29.47
C SER A 589 7.40 -2.02 -28.41
N LEU A 590 7.32 -1.64 -27.13
CA LEU A 590 7.78 -2.46 -26.01
C LEU A 590 6.98 -3.76 -25.89
N LEU A 591 5.66 -3.69 -26.07
CA LEU A 591 4.78 -4.87 -26.05
C LEU A 591 5.17 -5.87 -27.16
N LEU A 592 5.45 -5.40 -28.39
CA LEU A 592 5.90 -6.24 -29.50
C LEU A 592 7.29 -6.84 -29.26
N GLU A 593 8.13 -6.19 -28.46
CA GLU A 593 9.45 -6.65 -28.04
C GLU A 593 9.39 -7.58 -26.80
N GLY A 594 8.19 -7.88 -26.28
CA GLY A 594 7.99 -8.78 -25.13
C GLY A 594 8.08 -8.08 -23.76
N THR A 595 8.17 -6.77 -23.71
CA THR A 595 8.18 -5.99 -22.45
C THR A 595 6.76 -5.61 -22.07
N PRO A 596 6.21 -6.09 -20.95
CA PRO A 596 4.89 -5.69 -20.51
C PRO A 596 4.90 -4.25 -19.95
N VAL A 597 3.72 -3.62 -19.95
CA VAL A 597 3.53 -2.25 -19.49
C VAL A 597 2.40 -2.19 -18.46
N ARG A 598 2.62 -1.48 -17.36
CA ARG A 598 1.61 -1.12 -16.38
C ARG A 598 1.59 0.40 -16.23
N LEU A 599 0.43 0.99 -16.49
CA LEU A 599 0.15 2.41 -16.24
C LEU A 599 -0.99 2.50 -15.23
N SER A 600 -0.80 3.23 -14.16
CA SER A 600 -1.85 3.54 -13.21
C SER A 600 -1.81 5.01 -12.78
N GLY A 601 -2.92 5.49 -12.29
CA GLY A 601 -3.12 6.86 -11.82
C GLY A 601 -4.57 7.29 -12.01
N GLN A 602 -4.91 8.44 -11.47
CA GLN A 602 -6.25 8.99 -11.60
C GLN A 602 -6.52 9.37 -13.05
N ASP A 603 -7.64 8.87 -13.61
CA ASP A 603 -8.07 9.11 -15.00
C ASP A 603 -7.07 8.68 -16.11
N SER A 604 -6.08 7.85 -15.80
CA SER A 604 -4.97 7.50 -16.71
C SER A 604 -5.41 6.82 -18.01
N ALA A 605 -6.53 6.10 -18.02
CA ALA A 605 -7.03 5.43 -19.22
C ALA A 605 -7.39 6.41 -20.34
N ARG A 606 -8.00 7.53 -20.00
CA ARG A 606 -8.33 8.63 -20.90
C ARG A 606 -7.22 9.68 -20.96
N GLY A 607 -6.50 9.83 -19.87
CA GLY A 607 -5.66 10.97 -19.54
C GLY A 607 -6.48 12.11 -18.95
N THR A 608 -5.98 12.77 -17.89
CA THR A 608 -6.64 13.90 -17.22
C THR A 608 -7.08 14.98 -18.22
N PHE A 609 -6.24 15.26 -19.23
CA PHE A 609 -6.48 16.27 -20.26
C PHE A 609 -7.20 15.73 -21.51
N SER A 610 -7.85 14.56 -21.42
CA SER A 610 -8.57 13.90 -22.53
C SER A 610 -7.69 13.71 -23.80
N SER A 611 -6.46 13.31 -23.63
CA SER A 611 -5.43 13.26 -24.69
C SER A 611 -4.92 11.85 -24.99
N ARG A 612 -4.96 10.92 -24.02
CA ARG A 612 -4.43 9.55 -24.19
C ARG A 612 -5.42 8.62 -24.89
N HIS A 613 -6.63 8.49 -24.37
CA HIS A 613 -7.65 7.56 -24.88
C HIS A 613 -7.06 6.18 -25.22
N ALA A 614 -6.39 5.56 -24.25
CA ALA A 614 -5.79 4.23 -24.39
C ALA A 614 -6.80 3.10 -24.26
N ILE A 615 -7.94 3.38 -23.62
CA ILE A 615 -9.11 2.51 -23.54
C ILE A 615 -10.29 3.22 -24.22
N LEU A 616 -10.94 2.52 -25.14
CA LEU A 616 -12.17 2.96 -25.80
C LEU A 616 -13.35 2.23 -25.15
N TYR A 617 -14.52 2.87 -25.17
CA TYR A 617 -15.74 2.29 -24.59
C TYR A 617 -16.83 2.20 -25.66
N ASP A 618 -17.49 1.04 -25.71
CA ASP A 618 -18.65 0.84 -26.56
C ASP A 618 -19.81 1.73 -26.08
N ALA A 619 -20.35 2.55 -26.96
CA ALA A 619 -21.38 3.52 -26.62
C ALA A 619 -22.74 2.89 -26.24
N LYS A 620 -22.97 1.61 -26.57
CA LYS A 620 -24.23 0.90 -26.24
C LYS A 620 -24.07 0.00 -25.03
N SER A 621 -22.99 -0.77 -24.99
CA SER A 621 -22.77 -1.77 -23.93
C SER A 621 -21.92 -1.27 -22.77
N GLY A 622 -21.15 -0.19 -22.97
CA GLY A 622 -20.13 0.28 -22.02
C GLY A 622 -18.87 -0.60 -21.98
N ALA A 623 -18.77 -1.63 -22.79
CA ALA A 623 -17.64 -2.55 -22.78
C ALA A 623 -16.32 -1.84 -23.16
N PRO A 624 -15.22 -2.08 -22.42
CA PRO A 624 -13.93 -1.49 -22.74
C PRO A 624 -13.23 -2.25 -23.86
N TYR A 625 -12.53 -1.52 -24.73
CA TYR A 625 -11.63 -2.04 -25.73
C TYR A 625 -10.26 -1.38 -25.62
N VAL A 626 -9.21 -2.18 -25.51
CA VAL A 626 -7.82 -1.71 -25.38
C VAL A 626 -7.07 -2.01 -26.67
N PRO A 627 -6.89 -1.07 -27.58
CA PRO A 627 -6.26 -1.31 -28.88
C PRO A 627 -4.88 -1.96 -28.79
N LEU A 628 -4.06 -1.55 -27.83
CA LEU A 628 -2.71 -2.11 -27.60
C LEU A 628 -2.70 -3.56 -27.10
N MET A 629 -3.84 -4.15 -26.78
CA MET A 629 -3.95 -5.61 -26.50
C MET A 629 -4.05 -6.44 -27.80
N HIS A 630 -4.13 -5.81 -28.96
CA HIS A 630 -4.40 -6.42 -30.26
C HIS A 630 -3.36 -6.08 -31.31
N LEU A 631 -2.07 -6.00 -30.91
CA LEU A 631 -0.93 -5.75 -31.81
C LEU A 631 -0.50 -7.01 -32.57
N GLY A 632 -0.61 -8.18 -31.95
CA GLY A 632 -0.22 -9.46 -32.53
C GLY A 632 -0.33 -10.61 -31.53
N GLU A 633 -0.23 -11.85 -31.99
CA GLU A 633 -0.43 -13.06 -31.17
C GLU A 633 0.61 -13.22 -30.05
N LYS A 634 1.84 -12.78 -30.27
CA LYS A 634 2.99 -13.00 -29.34
C LYS A 634 3.40 -11.72 -28.59
N GLN A 635 2.52 -10.75 -28.48
CA GLN A 635 2.83 -9.54 -27.73
C GLN A 635 2.80 -9.72 -26.22
N ALA A 636 3.53 -8.87 -25.50
CA ALA A 636 3.38 -8.75 -24.05
C ALA A 636 2.08 -8.03 -23.67
N ARG A 637 1.70 -8.13 -22.40
CA ARG A 637 0.45 -7.56 -21.89
C ARG A 637 0.62 -6.09 -21.49
N ILE A 638 -0.39 -5.28 -21.80
CA ILE A 638 -0.56 -3.94 -21.22
C ILE A 638 -1.65 -3.97 -20.15
N CYS A 639 -1.41 -3.24 -19.05
CA CYS A 639 -2.35 -3.02 -17.97
C CYS A 639 -2.49 -1.51 -17.77
N ILE A 640 -3.70 -0.98 -17.95
CA ILE A 640 -4.00 0.44 -17.75
C ILE A 640 -5.13 0.53 -16.74
N TYR A 641 -4.92 1.26 -15.65
CA TYR A 641 -5.87 1.35 -14.57
C TYR A 641 -6.09 2.81 -14.14
N ASN A 642 -7.36 3.21 -14.09
CA ASN A 642 -7.73 4.37 -13.30
C ASN A 642 -7.63 3.98 -11.83
N SER A 643 -6.85 4.72 -11.07
CA SER A 643 -6.68 4.48 -9.64
C SER A 643 -7.84 5.05 -8.82
N LEU A 644 -7.93 4.62 -7.57
CA LEU A 644 -8.68 5.36 -6.57
C LEU A 644 -8.01 6.73 -6.33
N LEU A 645 -8.73 7.64 -5.66
CA LEU A 645 -8.26 8.99 -5.36
C LEU A 645 -7.31 8.95 -4.14
N SER A 646 -6.09 8.52 -4.38
CA SER A 646 -4.99 8.43 -3.42
C SER A 646 -3.67 8.53 -4.17
N GLU A 647 -2.72 9.27 -3.65
CA GLU A 647 -1.36 9.35 -4.15
C GLU A 647 -0.44 8.38 -3.42
N ALA A 648 -0.48 8.38 -2.07
CA ALA A 648 0.47 7.64 -1.25
C ALA A 648 0.35 6.13 -1.44
N ALA A 649 -0.84 5.56 -1.26
CA ALA A 649 -1.00 4.11 -1.38
C ALA A 649 -0.88 3.64 -2.84
N VAL A 650 -1.37 4.41 -3.82
CA VAL A 650 -1.24 4.04 -5.24
C VAL A 650 0.22 4.04 -5.68
N LEU A 651 0.98 5.09 -5.36
CA LEU A 651 2.41 5.14 -5.67
C LEU A 651 3.19 4.07 -4.92
N GLY A 652 2.88 3.83 -3.64
CA GLY A 652 3.47 2.76 -2.85
C GLY A 652 3.24 1.37 -3.45
N PHE A 653 2.02 1.11 -3.94
CA PHE A 653 1.68 -0.13 -4.63
C PHE A 653 2.48 -0.30 -5.93
N ASP A 654 2.50 0.71 -6.78
CA ASP A 654 3.21 0.62 -8.07
C ASP A 654 4.73 0.55 -7.89
N TYR A 655 5.26 1.21 -6.86
CA TYR A 655 6.65 1.04 -6.44
C TYR A 655 6.92 -0.42 -6.03
N GLY A 656 6.12 -1.00 -5.12
CA GLY A 656 6.23 -2.39 -4.71
C GLY A 656 6.11 -3.37 -5.87
N TYR A 657 5.20 -3.08 -6.81
CA TYR A 657 5.05 -3.86 -8.03
C TYR A 657 6.32 -3.85 -8.89
N SER A 658 6.92 -2.67 -9.07
CA SER A 658 8.12 -2.48 -9.89
C SER A 658 9.37 -3.15 -9.31
N LEU A 659 9.46 -3.27 -7.98
CA LEU A 659 10.58 -3.91 -7.30
C LEU A 659 10.74 -5.40 -7.68
N ASP A 660 9.63 -6.12 -7.71
CA ASP A 660 9.65 -7.56 -7.95
C ASP A 660 9.29 -7.94 -9.38
N TYR A 661 8.98 -6.96 -10.25
CA TYR A 661 8.81 -7.17 -11.68
C TYR A 661 9.61 -6.15 -12.53
N PRO A 662 10.95 -6.16 -12.41
CA PRO A 662 11.81 -5.15 -13.06
C PRO A 662 11.79 -5.21 -14.60
N SER A 663 11.36 -6.31 -15.20
CA SER A 663 11.19 -6.44 -16.66
C SER A 663 9.90 -5.82 -17.20
N MET A 664 9.09 -5.19 -16.35
CA MET A 664 7.87 -4.47 -16.74
C MET A 664 8.08 -2.97 -16.64
N LEU A 665 7.65 -2.22 -17.66
CA LEU A 665 7.57 -0.77 -17.56
C LEU A 665 6.39 -0.40 -16.66
N CYS A 666 6.71 0.03 -15.43
CA CYS A 666 5.73 0.44 -14.43
C CYS A 666 5.68 1.96 -14.35
N LEU A 667 4.50 2.54 -14.61
CA LEU A 667 4.29 3.99 -14.60
C LEU A 667 3.17 4.35 -13.62
N TRP A 668 3.44 5.36 -12.79
CA TRP A 668 2.43 6.06 -12.02
C TRP A 668 2.26 7.47 -12.56
N GLU A 669 1.05 7.86 -12.89
CA GLU A 669 0.71 9.20 -13.35
C GLU A 669 -0.06 9.95 -12.27
N ALA A 670 0.50 11.06 -11.78
CA ALA A 670 -0.24 12.00 -10.95
C ALA A 670 -1.31 12.71 -11.80
N GLN A 671 -2.46 13.02 -11.21
CA GLN A 671 -3.48 13.80 -11.93
C GLN A 671 -2.97 15.20 -12.32
N PHE A 672 -2.31 15.85 -11.39
CA PHE A 672 -1.38 16.97 -11.55
C PHE A 672 -0.12 16.66 -10.76
N GLY A 673 1.04 17.07 -11.26
CA GLY A 673 2.30 16.88 -10.55
C GLY A 673 2.33 17.56 -9.18
N ASP A 674 1.54 18.62 -9.02
CA ASP A 674 1.33 19.34 -7.77
C ASP A 674 0.89 18.40 -6.62
N PHE A 675 0.12 17.35 -6.94
CA PHE A 675 -0.43 16.43 -5.93
C PHE A 675 0.55 15.32 -5.51
N ALA A 676 1.69 15.19 -6.17
CA ALA A 676 2.71 14.20 -5.81
C ALA A 676 3.21 14.36 -4.35
N ASN A 677 3.06 15.55 -3.76
CA ASN A 677 3.40 15.80 -2.36
C ASN A 677 2.54 15.01 -1.36
N GLY A 678 1.34 14.56 -1.76
CA GLY A 678 0.54 13.62 -0.98
C GLY A 678 1.20 12.25 -0.79
N ALA A 679 2.18 11.91 -1.63
CA ALA A 679 2.97 10.68 -1.56
C ALA A 679 4.44 10.93 -1.16
N GLN A 680 4.76 12.07 -0.54
CA GLN A 680 6.15 12.46 -0.28
C GLN A 680 6.90 11.42 0.57
N SER A 681 6.24 10.78 1.54
CA SER A 681 6.87 9.74 2.35
C SER A 681 7.29 8.50 1.51
N ILE A 682 6.51 8.14 0.50
CA ILE A 682 6.85 7.05 -0.42
C ILE A 682 8.04 7.48 -1.31
N ILE A 683 8.02 8.72 -1.79
CA ILE A 683 9.12 9.27 -2.61
C ILE A 683 10.42 9.26 -1.80
N ASP A 684 10.43 9.86 -0.61
CA ASP A 684 11.65 10.06 0.20
C ASP A 684 12.17 8.75 0.77
N GLN A 685 11.29 7.92 1.32
CA GLN A 685 11.71 6.76 2.09
C GLN A 685 11.93 5.50 1.25
N PHE A 686 11.30 5.40 0.10
CA PHE A 686 11.38 4.21 -0.76
C PHE A 686 12.01 4.55 -2.13
N ILE A 687 11.40 5.39 -2.96
CA ILE A 687 11.79 5.55 -4.36
C ILE A 687 13.22 6.05 -4.50
N VAL A 688 13.59 7.11 -3.78
CA VAL A 688 14.89 7.77 -3.94
C VAL A 688 16.01 7.17 -3.10
N SER A 689 15.70 6.44 -2.03
CA SER A 689 16.67 6.00 -1.04
C SER A 689 16.80 4.49 -0.82
N ALA A 690 15.86 3.69 -1.37
CA ALA A 690 15.85 2.24 -1.14
C ALA A 690 17.07 1.52 -1.71
N GLU A 691 17.66 2.02 -2.80
CA GLU A 691 18.88 1.44 -3.36
C GLU A 691 20.06 1.60 -2.40
N SER A 692 20.29 2.81 -1.85
CA SER A 692 21.38 3.07 -0.91
C SER A 692 21.15 2.38 0.43
N LYS A 693 19.92 2.41 0.97
CA LYS A 693 19.59 1.82 2.28
C LYS A 693 19.48 0.29 2.25
N TRP A 694 18.83 -0.26 1.22
CA TRP A 694 18.39 -1.66 1.21
C TRP A 694 18.85 -2.44 -0.01
N GLN A 695 19.61 -1.82 -0.92
CA GLN A 695 20.02 -2.41 -2.20
C GLN A 695 18.83 -2.91 -3.04
N ARG A 696 17.73 -2.13 -3.01
CA ARG A 696 16.48 -2.43 -3.70
C ARG A 696 16.17 -1.37 -4.76
N PRO A 697 16.83 -1.42 -5.93
CA PRO A 697 16.57 -0.48 -7.02
C PRO A 697 15.18 -0.71 -7.62
N SER A 698 14.54 0.36 -8.05
CA SER A 698 13.25 0.35 -8.73
C SER A 698 13.36 0.98 -10.12
N GLY A 699 12.65 0.43 -11.09
CA GLY A 699 12.50 1.01 -12.43
C GLY A 699 11.23 1.83 -12.61
N ILE A 700 10.56 2.23 -11.54
CA ILE A 700 9.30 2.98 -11.61
C ILE A 700 9.46 4.30 -12.37
N VAL A 701 8.45 4.67 -13.15
CA VAL A 701 8.36 5.95 -13.84
C VAL A 701 7.26 6.78 -13.20
N LEU A 702 7.59 7.99 -12.80
CA LEU A 702 6.64 8.99 -12.31
C LEU A 702 6.36 9.98 -13.43
N LEU A 703 5.08 10.12 -13.82
CA LEU A 703 4.60 11.08 -14.79
C LEU A 703 3.90 12.22 -14.06
N LEU A 704 4.51 13.39 -14.05
CA LEU A 704 4.07 14.54 -13.25
C LEU A 704 3.69 15.70 -14.15
N PRO A 705 2.38 15.94 -14.45
CA PRO A 705 1.95 17.09 -15.19
C PRO A 705 2.46 18.39 -14.57
N HIS A 706 3.26 19.13 -15.35
CA HIS A 706 3.97 20.33 -14.94
C HIS A 706 3.97 21.37 -16.07
N GLY A 707 3.82 22.62 -15.72
CA GLY A 707 3.83 23.72 -16.71
C GLY A 707 3.08 24.94 -16.19
N TYR A 708 3.68 26.08 -16.37
CA TYR A 708 3.15 27.38 -15.95
C TYR A 708 2.27 27.95 -17.05
N GLU A 709 0.95 27.86 -16.90
CA GLU A 709 -0.04 28.18 -17.92
C GLU A 709 -1.18 29.09 -17.42
N GLY A 710 -0.95 29.75 -16.27
CA GLY A 710 -1.93 30.65 -15.67
C GLY A 710 -3.12 29.94 -15.02
N GLN A 711 -2.93 28.69 -14.58
CA GLN A 711 -3.96 27.85 -13.92
C GLN A 711 -3.90 27.91 -12.39
N GLY A 712 -3.10 28.84 -11.84
CA GLY A 712 -2.97 29.04 -10.40
C GLY A 712 -1.93 28.14 -9.72
N PRO A 713 -1.78 28.27 -8.38
CA PRO A 713 -0.70 27.65 -7.63
C PRO A 713 -0.69 26.12 -7.60
N GLU A 714 -1.85 25.51 -7.69
CA GLU A 714 -2.01 24.05 -7.44
C GLU A 714 -2.15 23.23 -8.74
N HIS A 715 -1.97 23.86 -9.91
CA HIS A 715 -2.07 23.24 -11.22
C HIS A 715 -0.92 23.65 -12.15
N SER A 716 0.24 23.98 -11.56
CA SER A 716 1.38 24.50 -12.30
C SER A 716 2.67 23.72 -12.08
N SER A 717 2.96 23.28 -10.85
CA SER A 717 4.26 22.77 -10.51
C SER A 717 4.23 21.34 -9.96
N GLY A 718 4.89 20.41 -10.65
CA GLY A 718 5.24 19.08 -10.12
C GLY A 718 6.39 19.12 -9.11
N ARG A 719 6.76 20.31 -8.62
CA ARG A 719 7.81 20.52 -7.61
C ARG A 719 9.16 19.91 -8.03
N LEU A 720 9.60 20.26 -9.22
CA LEU A 720 10.87 19.82 -9.80
C LEU A 720 12.06 19.99 -8.85
N GLU A 721 12.12 21.08 -8.11
CA GLU A 721 13.15 21.40 -7.11
C GLU A 721 13.27 20.34 -6.01
N ARG A 722 12.16 19.72 -5.59
CA ARG A 722 12.17 18.69 -4.53
C ARG A 722 12.84 17.41 -5.02
N PHE A 723 12.56 17.00 -6.23
CA PHE A 723 13.23 15.84 -6.83
C PHE A 723 14.72 16.12 -7.07
N LEU A 724 15.06 17.30 -7.54
CA LEU A 724 16.46 17.67 -7.74
C LEU A 724 17.25 17.76 -6.44
N GLN A 725 16.61 18.20 -5.33
CA GLN A 725 17.22 18.19 -4.00
C GLN A 725 17.55 16.76 -3.52
N LEU A 726 16.72 15.78 -3.89
CA LEU A 726 16.88 14.36 -3.51
C LEU A 726 17.91 13.63 -4.39
N CYS A 727 18.46 14.27 -5.40
CA CYS A 727 19.43 13.69 -6.33
C CYS A 727 20.83 13.57 -5.75
N ALA A 728 21.28 12.34 -5.57
CA ALA A 728 22.66 12.00 -5.19
C ALA A 728 23.01 10.60 -5.70
N GLU A 729 24.29 10.30 -5.91
CA GLU A 729 24.79 8.95 -6.22
C GLU A 729 24.11 8.28 -7.42
N ASP A 730 23.62 9.08 -8.37
CA ASP A 730 22.83 8.63 -9.52
C ASP A 730 21.59 7.81 -9.16
N ASN A 731 20.98 8.12 -8.03
CA ASN A 731 19.85 7.37 -7.45
C ASN A 731 18.58 7.40 -8.30
N ILE A 732 18.28 8.52 -8.97
CA ILE A 732 17.10 8.72 -9.83
C ILE A 732 17.47 9.43 -11.12
N GLN A 733 16.55 9.47 -12.07
CA GLN A 733 16.64 10.30 -13.28
C GLN A 733 15.54 11.36 -13.23
N VAL A 734 15.88 12.63 -13.52
CA VAL A 734 14.92 13.74 -13.53
C VAL A 734 14.93 14.41 -14.90
N CYS A 735 13.79 14.37 -15.58
CA CYS A 735 13.63 14.85 -16.95
C CYS A 735 12.48 15.86 -17.07
N ASN A 736 12.71 16.88 -17.92
CA ASN A 736 11.69 17.85 -18.29
C ASN A 736 11.75 18.05 -19.81
N LEU A 737 10.98 17.27 -20.51
CA LEU A 737 11.10 17.04 -21.94
C LEU A 737 10.41 18.12 -22.79
N THR A 738 10.87 18.29 -24.02
CA THR A 738 10.31 19.31 -24.92
C THR A 738 9.61 18.75 -26.13
N THR A 739 9.88 17.53 -26.59
CA THR A 739 9.24 16.95 -27.78
C THR A 739 8.64 15.58 -27.54
N SER A 740 7.65 15.20 -28.34
CA SER A 740 7.02 13.88 -28.28
C SER A 740 8.01 12.74 -28.62
N ALA A 741 9.00 12.97 -29.49
CA ALA A 741 10.05 11.97 -29.77
C ALA A 741 10.95 11.72 -28.57
N GLN A 742 11.32 12.79 -27.82
CA GLN A 742 12.09 12.64 -26.59
C GLN A 742 11.32 11.78 -25.57
N TYR A 743 10.01 12.00 -25.44
CA TYR A 743 9.15 11.19 -24.58
C TYR A 743 9.07 9.72 -25.02
N PHE A 744 8.90 9.46 -26.31
CA PHE A 744 8.94 8.10 -26.86
C PHE A 744 10.27 7.41 -26.53
N HIS A 745 11.39 8.08 -26.77
CA HIS A 745 12.71 7.50 -26.61
C HIS A 745 13.09 7.28 -25.15
N ILE A 746 12.69 8.17 -24.20
CA ILE A 746 13.02 8.00 -22.79
C ILE A 746 12.29 6.80 -22.20
N LEU A 747 11.01 6.58 -22.56
CA LEU A 747 10.24 5.43 -22.07
C LEU A 747 10.86 4.10 -22.54
N ARG A 748 11.29 4.06 -23.79
CA ARG A 748 12.00 2.88 -24.32
C ARG A 748 13.40 2.72 -23.69
N ARG A 749 14.13 3.82 -23.52
CA ARG A 749 15.44 3.82 -22.85
C ARG A 749 15.36 3.24 -21.46
N GLN A 750 14.33 3.52 -20.71
CA GLN A 750 14.10 3.01 -19.34
C GLN A 750 14.17 1.47 -19.30
N MET A 751 13.66 0.80 -20.34
CA MET A 751 13.61 -0.65 -20.41
C MET A 751 14.79 -1.30 -21.16
N LYS A 752 15.57 -0.52 -21.89
CA LYS A 752 16.66 -1.03 -22.75
C LYS A 752 18.06 -0.83 -22.18
N ARG A 753 18.17 -0.19 -21.03
CA ARG A 753 19.44 -0.06 -20.29
C ARG A 753 19.76 -1.33 -19.52
N ASP A 754 21.02 -1.52 -19.23
CA ASP A 754 21.58 -2.62 -18.44
C ASP A 754 21.51 -2.35 -16.91
N PHE A 755 20.93 -1.24 -16.49
CA PHE A 755 20.71 -0.84 -15.11
C PHE A 755 19.30 -0.27 -14.91
N ILE A 756 18.85 -0.30 -13.66
CA ILE A 756 17.50 0.13 -13.26
C ILE A 756 17.62 1.31 -12.29
N LYS A 757 17.00 2.44 -12.63
CA LYS A 757 16.88 3.63 -11.77
C LYS A 757 15.49 4.22 -11.93
N PRO A 758 14.87 4.74 -10.87
CA PRO A 758 13.61 5.47 -11.00
C PRO A 758 13.71 6.64 -11.98
N LEU A 759 12.65 6.89 -12.71
CA LEU A 759 12.59 7.96 -13.70
C LEU A 759 11.45 8.92 -13.38
N VAL A 760 11.76 10.17 -13.16
CA VAL A 760 10.81 11.25 -12.93
C VAL A 760 10.72 12.12 -14.19
N ILE A 761 9.53 12.21 -14.77
CA ILE A 761 9.26 13.00 -15.97
C ILE A 761 8.26 14.11 -15.63
N MET A 762 8.69 15.35 -15.80
CA MET A 762 7.79 16.50 -15.85
C MET A 762 7.05 16.44 -17.19
N THR A 763 5.78 16.02 -17.17
CA THR A 763 4.97 15.90 -18.38
C THR A 763 4.24 17.21 -18.68
N PRO A 764 4.11 17.60 -19.93
CA PRO A 764 3.49 18.87 -20.27
C PRO A 764 1.96 18.82 -20.20
N LYS A 765 1.34 20.00 -20.29
CA LYS A 765 -0.11 20.19 -20.44
C LYS A 765 -0.43 20.81 -21.80
N SER A 766 -0.02 22.04 -22.05
CA SER A 766 -0.27 22.70 -23.34
C SER A 766 0.47 22.05 -24.52
N LEU A 767 1.67 21.49 -24.26
CA LEU A 767 2.43 20.82 -25.32
C LEU A 767 1.83 19.48 -25.76
N LEU A 768 0.88 18.92 -25.00
CA LEU A 768 0.24 17.63 -25.35
C LEU A 768 -0.30 17.55 -26.79
N ARG A 769 -0.79 18.69 -27.34
CA ARG A 769 -1.36 18.80 -28.68
C ARG A 769 -0.69 19.89 -29.52
N ALA A 770 0.41 20.44 -29.04
CA ALA A 770 1.10 21.51 -29.78
C ALA A 770 1.88 20.92 -30.94
N GLU A 771 1.57 21.36 -32.16
CA GLU A 771 2.21 20.88 -33.38
C GLU A 771 3.72 21.10 -33.35
N PHE A 772 4.18 22.25 -32.85
CA PHE A 772 5.61 22.57 -32.73
C PHE A 772 6.39 21.71 -31.72
N ALA A 773 5.69 21.00 -30.82
CA ALA A 773 6.27 20.05 -29.87
C ALA A 773 6.05 18.59 -30.30
N SER A 774 5.32 18.37 -31.35
CA SER A 774 5.05 17.06 -31.95
C SER A 774 6.15 16.69 -32.98
N SER A 775 6.39 15.40 -33.15
CA SER A 775 7.54 14.90 -33.91
C SER A 775 7.13 14.12 -35.15
N SER A 776 8.01 14.09 -36.18
CA SER A 776 7.83 13.32 -37.40
C SER A 776 8.09 11.82 -37.18
N ALA A 777 7.54 10.97 -38.08
CA ALA A 777 7.78 9.54 -38.08
C ALA A 777 9.28 9.18 -38.11
N LYS A 778 10.09 9.98 -38.84
CA LYS A 778 11.54 9.77 -38.91
C LYS A 778 12.24 9.87 -37.55
N GLU A 779 11.78 10.73 -36.66
CA GLU A 779 12.37 10.89 -35.32
C GLU A 779 12.18 9.62 -34.46
N PHE A 780 11.11 8.87 -34.66
CA PHE A 780 10.89 7.58 -33.98
C PHE A 780 11.66 6.42 -34.63
N THR A 781 11.91 6.50 -35.93
CA THR A 781 12.53 5.39 -36.69
C THR A 781 14.03 5.52 -36.85
N SER A 782 14.60 6.68 -36.61
CA SER A 782 16.06 6.91 -36.68
C SER A 782 16.64 7.71 -35.52
N GLY A 783 15.80 8.22 -34.60
CA GLY A 783 16.19 9.02 -33.44
C GLY A 783 16.63 8.18 -32.24
N LYS A 784 17.02 8.87 -31.20
CA LYS A 784 17.32 8.33 -29.87
C LYS A 784 17.04 9.40 -28.82
N PHE A 785 17.07 9.03 -27.55
CA PHE A 785 17.00 10.02 -26.48
C PHE A 785 18.28 10.86 -26.41
N GLU A 786 18.12 12.16 -26.32
CA GLU A 786 19.21 13.14 -26.20
C GLU A 786 19.02 13.93 -24.91
N GLU A 787 19.93 13.83 -23.98
CA GLU A 787 19.87 14.48 -22.65
C GLU A 787 19.90 16.02 -22.74
N ILE A 788 20.56 16.54 -23.78
CA ILE A 788 20.70 17.97 -24.03
C ILE A 788 20.55 18.21 -25.54
N LEU A 789 19.79 19.22 -25.90
CA LEU A 789 19.55 19.61 -27.28
C LEU A 789 19.83 21.09 -27.49
N GLY A 790 20.40 21.44 -28.63
CA GLY A 790 20.52 22.82 -29.10
C GLY A 790 19.23 23.30 -29.82
N SER A 791 19.14 24.60 -30.02
CA SER A 791 18.15 25.19 -30.92
C SER A 791 18.71 25.21 -32.36
N PRO A 792 17.86 25.42 -33.37
CA PRO A 792 18.32 25.73 -34.70
C PRO A 792 19.34 26.87 -34.71
N GLU A 793 20.39 26.73 -35.50
CA GLU A 793 21.43 27.74 -35.63
C GLU A 793 20.85 29.04 -36.24
N VAL A 794 21.26 30.17 -35.68
CA VAL A 794 20.82 31.50 -36.12
C VAL A 794 21.97 32.37 -36.60
N GLY A 795 23.21 31.94 -36.32
CA GLY A 795 24.44 32.64 -36.72
C GLY A 795 25.69 31.84 -36.35
N PRO A 796 26.88 32.30 -36.78
CA PRO A 796 28.13 31.60 -36.42
C PRO A 796 28.37 31.55 -34.91
N ALA A 797 28.83 30.43 -34.39
CA ALA A 797 29.03 30.20 -32.96
C ALA A 797 30.00 31.19 -32.32
N ASP A 798 31.03 31.64 -33.07
CA ASP A 798 32.02 32.61 -32.64
C ASP A 798 31.47 34.04 -32.46
N LYS A 799 30.29 34.34 -33.00
CA LYS A 799 29.58 35.63 -32.88
C LYS A 799 28.54 35.65 -31.77
N MET A 800 28.29 34.50 -31.11
CA MET A 800 27.32 34.44 -30.05
C MET A 800 27.77 35.21 -28.81
N LYS A 801 26.94 36.19 -28.43
CA LYS A 801 27.15 37.00 -27.20
C LYS A 801 26.55 36.33 -25.97
N ARG A 802 25.56 35.45 -26.18
CA ARG A 802 24.78 34.80 -25.13
C ARG A 802 24.47 33.34 -25.46
N VAL A 803 24.51 32.49 -24.45
CA VAL A 803 23.93 31.15 -24.46
C VAL A 803 22.90 31.08 -23.36
N ILE A 804 21.63 30.91 -23.74
CA ILE A 804 20.51 30.72 -22.83
C ILE A 804 20.34 29.21 -22.60
N LEU A 805 20.44 28.79 -21.36
CA LEU A 805 20.24 27.43 -20.88
C LEU A 805 18.85 27.35 -20.26
N CYS A 806 18.04 26.35 -20.61
CA CYS A 806 16.67 26.20 -20.09
C CYS A 806 16.25 24.75 -20.02
N SER A 807 15.04 24.50 -19.54
CA SER A 807 14.41 23.18 -19.51
C SER A 807 12.91 23.31 -19.69
N GLY A 808 12.28 22.36 -20.37
CA GLY A 808 10.84 22.30 -20.55
C GLY A 808 10.25 23.36 -21.50
N LYS A 809 8.98 23.70 -21.27
CA LYS A 809 8.14 24.50 -22.18
C LYS A 809 8.69 25.89 -22.50
N VAL A 810 9.40 26.54 -21.58
CA VAL A 810 9.96 27.89 -21.78
C VAL A 810 10.88 27.96 -23.01
N TYR A 811 11.44 26.84 -23.45
CA TYR A 811 12.22 26.73 -24.67
C TYR A 811 11.45 27.32 -25.89
N TYR A 812 10.17 27.01 -26.00
CA TYR A 812 9.35 27.48 -27.13
C TYR A 812 9.06 28.97 -27.06
N ASP A 813 8.85 29.52 -25.88
CA ASP A 813 8.70 30.95 -25.68
C ASP A 813 9.99 31.70 -26.07
N LEU A 814 11.14 31.14 -25.70
CA LEU A 814 12.46 31.71 -26.04
C LEU A 814 12.73 31.69 -27.55
N ILE A 815 12.47 30.56 -28.27
CA ILE A 815 12.72 30.53 -29.71
C ILE A 815 11.75 31.43 -30.48
N ASN A 816 10.49 31.53 -30.06
CA ASN A 816 9.50 32.43 -30.67
C ASN A 816 9.89 33.89 -30.46
N TYR A 817 10.27 34.29 -29.26
CA TYR A 817 10.73 35.64 -28.98
C TYR A 817 11.99 35.99 -29.80
N ARG A 818 12.97 35.06 -29.85
CA ARG A 818 14.20 35.22 -30.65
C ARG A 818 13.87 35.46 -32.12
N ALA A 819 12.94 34.70 -32.68
CA ALA A 819 12.50 34.84 -34.07
C ALA A 819 11.75 36.16 -34.31
N GLU A 820 10.80 36.53 -33.45
CA GLU A 820 10.04 37.78 -33.52
C GLU A 820 10.95 39.01 -33.47
N LYS A 821 11.92 39.00 -32.54
CA LYS A 821 12.86 40.11 -32.38
C LYS A 821 14.07 40.06 -33.33
N LYS A 822 14.16 39.03 -34.19
CA LYS A 822 15.25 38.80 -35.15
C LYS A 822 16.64 38.81 -34.48
N ILE A 823 16.75 38.15 -33.31
CA ILE A 823 18.00 38.06 -32.55
C ILE A 823 18.86 36.93 -33.13
N ASP A 824 20.08 37.25 -33.59
CA ASP A 824 20.99 36.33 -34.28
C ASP A 824 22.26 36.00 -33.48
N ASN A 825 22.43 36.56 -32.29
CA ASN A 825 23.61 36.47 -31.45
C ASN A 825 23.35 35.78 -30.13
N ALA A 826 22.24 35.05 -29.99
CA ALA A 826 21.88 34.26 -28.78
C ALA A 826 21.57 32.82 -29.15
N ALA A 827 22.37 31.90 -28.69
CA ALA A 827 22.10 30.44 -28.79
C ALA A 827 21.23 29.99 -27.64
N ILE A 828 20.39 28.98 -27.87
CA ILE A 828 19.55 28.38 -26.81
C ILE A 828 19.89 26.90 -26.75
N ILE A 829 20.18 26.40 -25.52
CA ILE A 829 20.43 24.99 -25.21
C ILE A 829 19.43 24.56 -24.16
N ARG A 830 18.74 23.45 -24.41
CA ARG A 830 17.74 22.91 -23.48
C ARG A 830 18.17 21.57 -22.90
N PHE A 831 17.91 21.41 -21.60
CA PHE A 831 18.11 20.17 -20.87
C PHE A 831 16.83 19.36 -20.92
N GLU A 832 16.87 18.20 -21.58
CA GLU A 832 15.80 17.20 -21.54
C GLU A 832 15.92 16.34 -20.28
N GLN A 833 17.16 16.10 -19.82
CA GLN A 833 17.49 15.45 -18.56
C GLN A 833 18.32 16.38 -17.68
N LEU A 834 17.78 16.70 -16.50
CA LEU A 834 18.42 17.56 -15.51
C LEU A 834 19.31 16.78 -14.56
N TYR A 835 19.00 15.50 -14.31
CA TYR A 835 19.83 14.63 -13.50
C TYR A 835 19.78 13.18 -14.00
N PRO A 836 20.91 12.46 -14.02
CA PRO A 836 22.27 13.02 -13.97
C PRO A 836 22.58 13.95 -15.15
N VAL A 837 23.41 14.97 -14.89
CA VAL A 837 23.80 15.95 -15.94
C VAL A 837 24.82 15.33 -16.90
N HIS A 838 24.54 15.38 -18.20
CA HIS A 838 25.51 14.90 -19.19
C HIS A 838 26.60 15.95 -19.48
N GLU A 839 27.51 16.14 -18.52
CA GLU A 839 28.56 17.18 -18.58
C GLU A 839 29.43 17.13 -19.84
N THR A 840 29.83 15.95 -20.27
CA THR A 840 30.67 15.77 -21.45
C THR A 840 30.00 16.30 -22.73
N LYS A 841 28.71 16.03 -22.90
CA LYS A 841 27.89 16.52 -24.01
C LYS A 841 27.74 18.04 -23.93
N LEU A 842 27.44 18.58 -22.75
CA LEU A 842 27.32 20.02 -22.56
C LEU A 842 28.63 20.73 -22.86
N LYS A 843 29.76 20.25 -22.37
CA LYS A 843 31.10 20.77 -22.71
C LYS A 843 31.36 20.76 -24.22
N SER A 844 30.98 19.68 -24.89
CA SER A 844 31.15 19.57 -26.34
C SER A 844 30.33 20.60 -27.10
N MET A 845 29.08 20.83 -26.71
CA MET A 845 28.22 21.83 -27.32
C MET A 845 28.73 23.26 -27.09
N MET A 846 29.40 23.51 -25.97
CA MET A 846 29.93 24.80 -25.62
C MET A 846 31.28 25.14 -26.30
N LYS A 847 31.95 24.18 -26.92
CA LYS A 847 33.31 24.38 -27.51
C LYS A 847 33.35 25.44 -28.61
N GLY A 848 32.28 25.66 -29.32
CA GLY A 848 32.19 26.65 -30.39
C GLY A 848 31.98 28.10 -29.96
N PHE A 849 31.61 28.33 -28.71
CA PHE A 849 31.28 29.68 -28.19
C PHE A 849 32.47 30.39 -27.57
N PRO A 850 32.62 31.72 -27.78
CA PRO A 850 33.65 32.50 -27.11
C PRO A 850 33.61 32.41 -25.61
N LYS A 851 34.75 32.45 -24.94
CA LYS A 851 34.85 32.51 -23.46
C LYS A 851 34.14 33.72 -22.84
N THR A 852 33.94 34.77 -23.62
CA THR A 852 33.25 36.02 -23.24
C THR A 852 31.73 35.91 -23.36
N THR A 853 31.20 34.84 -23.98
CA THR A 853 29.77 34.66 -24.16
C THR A 853 29.09 34.52 -22.80
N GLN A 854 28.08 35.33 -22.51
CA GLN A 854 27.32 35.28 -21.27
C GLN A 854 26.49 33.99 -21.20
N LEU A 855 26.49 33.34 -20.04
CA LEU A 855 25.60 32.19 -19.75
C LEU A 855 24.41 32.66 -18.93
N VAL A 856 23.23 32.26 -19.35
CA VAL A 856 21.96 32.59 -18.67
C VAL A 856 21.20 31.32 -18.43
N TRP A 857 20.73 31.09 -17.23
CA TRP A 857 19.70 30.08 -16.95
C TRP A 857 18.32 30.74 -16.99
N CYS A 858 17.42 30.22 -17.83
CA CYS A 858 16.04 30.68 -17.91
C CYS A 858 15.06 29.59 -17.49
N GLN A 859 14.18 29.90 -16.54
CA GLN A 859 13.11 28.99 -16.09
C GLN A 859 11.80 29.72 -15.83
N GLU A 860 10.68 28.98 -15.84
CA GLU A 860 9.35 29.49 -15.55
C GLU A 860 9.03 29.57 -14.05
N GLU A 861 9.62 28.68 -13.28
CA GLU A 861 9.45 28.59 -11.83
C GLU A 861 10.06 29.79 -11.12
N PRO A 862 9.57 30.13 -9.91
CA PRO A 862 10.22 31.11 -9.03
C PRO A 862 11.69 30.75 -8.74
N GLN A 863 12.52 31.77 -8.44
CA GLN A 863 13.95 31.62 -8.25
C GLN A 863 14.32 30.58 -7.15
N ASN A 864 13.52 30.47 -6.10
CA ASN A 864 13.69 29.47 -5.04
C ASN A 864 13.13 28.09 -5.39
N MET A 865 12.56 27.91 -6.56
CA MET A 865 11.94 26.67 -7.06
C MET A 865 12.55 26.28 -8.41
N GLY A 866 12.05 25.20 -9.01
CA GLY A 866 12.56 24.69 -10.27
C GLY A 866 13.99 24.19 -10.21
N ALA A 867 14.77 24.39 -11.27
CA ALA A 867 16.09 23.82 -11.40
C ALA A 867 17.23 24.77 -10.95
N TRP A 868 16.98 26.07 -10.77
CA TRP A 868 18.01 27.09 -10.56
C TRP A 868 18.99 26.74 -9.43
N THR A 869 18.50 26.48 -8.24
CA THR A 869 19.34 26.22 -7.06
C THR A 869 20.17 24.94 -7.18
N PHE A 870 19.74 24.01 -8.01
CA PHE A 870 20.43 22.76 -8.31
C PHE A 870 21.48 22.91 -9.43
N ILE A 871 21.10 23.59 -10.52
CA ILE A 871 21.89 23.59 -11.76
C ILE A 871 22.97 24.68 -11.75
N GLU A 872 22.72 25.84 -11.15
CA GLU A 872 23.67 26.99 -11.13
C GLU A 872 25.02 26.61 -10.54
N PRO A 873 25.12 26.03 -9.34
CA PRO A 873 26.42 25.68 -8.76
C PRO A 873 27.22 24.71 -9.61
N ARG A 874 26.50 23.77 -10.29
CA ARG A 874 27.09 22.77 -11.18
C ARG A 874 27.63 23.39 -12.46
N LEU A 875 26.87 24.28 -13.07
CA LEU A 875 27.28 25.02 -14.27
C LEU A 875 28.44 25.96 -13.96
N ARG A 876 28.38 26.67 -12.85
CA ARG A 876 29.48 27.55 -12.39
C ARG A 876 30.75 26.77 -12.17
N LYS A 877 30.68 25.62 -11.50
CA LYS A 877 31.82 24.69 -11.33
C LYS A 877 32.35 24.18 -12.67
N LEU A 878 31.44 23.80 -13.58
CA LEU A 878 31.79 23.20 -14.86
C LEU A 878 32.48 24.16 -15.82
N PHE A 879 32.07 25.43 -15.83
CA PHE A 879 32.57 26.46 -16.76
C PHE A 879 33.49 27.48 -16.11
N GLY A 880 33.61 27.52 -14.78
CA GLY A 880 34.50 28.47 -14.06
C GLY A 880 34.05 29.93 -14.16
N ARG A 881 32.74 30.19 -14.35
CA ARG A 881 32.17 31.53 -14.54
C ARG A 881 30.75 31.64 -14.03
N GLU A 882 30.31 32.87 -13.78
CA GLU A 882 28.94 33.16 -13.32
C GLU A 882 27.88 32.79 -14.34
N ILE A 883 26.73 32.40 -13.85
CA ILE A 883 25.54 32.12 -14.61
C ILE A 883 24.49 33.15 -14.22
N ALA A 884 24.00 33.93 -15.16
CA ALA A 884 22.92 34.87 -14.92
C ALA A 884 21.58 34.15 -14.80
N TYR A 885 20.65 34.70 -14.03
CA TYR A 885 19.29 34.19 -13.87
C TYR A 885 18.28 35.02 -14.66
N ALA A 886 17.38 34.35 -15.37
CA ALA A 886 16.19 34.92 -15.97
C ALA A 886 14.98 34.07 -15.60
N GLY A 887 14.08 34.61 -14.82
CA GLY A 887 12.92 33.89 -14.30
C GLY A 887 12.11 34.74 -13.35
N ARG A 888 11.13 34.14 -12.68
CA ARG A 888 10.33 34.82 -11.67
C ARG A 888 11.15 35.03 -10.39
N ASP A 889 10.81 36.09 -9.66
CA ASP A 889 11.36 36.31 -8.33
C ASP A 889 11.03 35.16 -7.37
N ALA A 890 11.78 35.05 -6.28
CA ALA A 890 11.49 34.09 -5.23
C ALA A 890 10.07 34.29 -4.65
N SER A 891 9.35 33.22 -4.47
CA SER A 891 7.95 33.25 -4.02
C SER A 891 7.63 32.08 -3.09
N ALA A 892 6.75 32.31 -2.11
CA ALA A 892 6.21 31.26 -1.27
C ALA A 892 5.20 30.37 -2.01
N SER A 893 4.50 30.94 -3.01
CA SER A 893 3.56 30.21 -3.87
C SER A 893 4.25 29.83 -5.19
N PRO A 894 4.01 28.63 -5.74
CA PRO A 894 4.63 28.24 -7.01
C PRO A 894 4.20 29.11 -8.19
N ALA A 895 2.97 29.59 -8.22
CA ALA A 895 2.43 30.39 -9.32
C ALA A 895 1.39 31.40 -8.85
N VAL A 896 1.22 32.45 -9.66
CA VAL A 896 0.20 33.49 -9.43
C VAL A 896 -1.20 33.00 -9.78
N GLY A 897 -2.21 33.48 -9.04
CA GLY A 897 -3.63 33.13 -9.30
C GLY A 897 -4.26 33.87 -10.49
N SER A 898 -3.65 34.96 -10.96
CA SER A 898 -4.19 35.78 -12.08
C SER A 898 -3.52 35.42 -13.40
N LEU A 899 -4.34 35.04 -14.41
CA LEU A 899 -3.85 34.79 -15.76
C LEU A 899 -3.20 36.03 -16.40
N ALA A 900 -3.71 37.22 -16.12
CA ALA A 900 -3.12 38.46 -16.64
C ALA A 900 -1.72 38.72 -16.05
N LEU A 901 -1.54 38.48 -14.74
CA LEU A 901 -0.25 38.59 -14.07
C LEU A 901 0.73 37.53 -14.60
N HIS A 902 0.27 36.29 -14.72
CA HIS A 902 1.06 35.21 -15.32
C HIS A 902 1.60 35.60 -16.71
N LYS A 903 0.74 36.09 -17.62
CA LYS A 903 1.16 36.49 -18.96
C LYS A 903 2.20 37.61 -18.92
N ARG A 904 2.06 38.58 -18.03
CA ARG A 904 3.02 39.67 -17.85
C ARG A 904 4.37 39.16 -17.37
N GLU A 905 4.37 38.29 -16.37
CA GLU A 905 5.59 37.70 -15.84
C GLU A 905 6.29 36.78 -16.84
N GLN A 906 5.51 35.99 -17.60
CA GLN A 906 6.05 35.12 -18.66
C GLN A 906 6.73 35.93 -19.75
N ALA A 907 6.10 37.01 -20.19
CA ALA A 907 6.69 37.91 -21.19
C ALA A 907 7.96 38.61 -20.66
N ALA A 908 7.98 38.99 -19.37
CA ALA A 908 9.13 39.65 -18.73
C ALA A 908 10.34 38.71 -18.66
N LEU A 909 10.17 37.48 -18.09
CA LEU A 909 11.27 36.54 -17.96
C LEU A 909 11.89 36.12 -19.30
N VAL A 910 11.06 35.96 -20.34
CA VAL A 910 11.55 35.66 -21.68
C VAL A 910 12.35 36.83 -22.25
N ALA A 911 11.86 38.06 -22.12
CA ALA A 911 12.61 39.26 -22.52
C ALA A 911 13.92 39.42 -21.75
N ASP A 912 13.91 39.19 -20.43
CA ASP A 912 15.08 39.31 -19.59
C ASP A 912 16.17 38.29 -19.96
N ALA A 913 15.80 37.11 -20.43
CA ALA A 913 16.76 36.11 -20.91
C ALA A 913 17.61 36.63 -22.09
N PHE A 914 17.15 37.62 -22.83
CA PHE A 914 17.88 38.23 -23.98
C PHE A 914 18.46 39.60 -23.71
N LYS A 915 18.25 40.21 -22.53
CA LYS A 915 18.90 41.48 -22.15
C LYS A 915 20.39 41.31 -21.96
N VAL A 916 21.22 42.10 -22.63
CA VAL A 916 22.68 42.04 -22.56
C VAL A 916 23.15 42.87 -21.39
#